data_4760fcac53b8c945228c5ff14626d2e0
#
_entry.id   4760fcac53b8c945228c5ff14626d2e0
#
_cell.length_a   1.000
_cell.length_b   1.000
_cell.length_c   1.000
_cell.angle_alpha   90.00
_cell.angle_beta   90.00
_cell.angle_gamma   90.00
#
_symmetry.space_group_name_H-M   'P 1'
#
loop_
_entity.id
_entity.type
_entity.pdbx_description
1 polymer ?
#
loop_
_entity_poly.entity_id
_entity_poly.type
_entity_poly.pdbx_seq_one_letter_code
_entity_poly.pdbx_strand_id
1 'polypeptide(L)'
;MISSLSLIKNIKSNFILRDKIFSMLLNSKKLDLVCHNKALQKILYLNIENYKRESGKILIVDRNGYGKINLANENILLFEGRYSDGKNNGYGKEYYKNSKIKFKGEYSNGLRHGKGERYYENGKIKYKGEYSKGKKNGKGIEYFETGIKLFQGEYNNGRKWSGVGYNSKGKKVYEISNGKGEVLEYNKYGQLIFEGEYINGERNGKGKKYYKNSSIEFEGIYFQGKKWDGIGYNLKGKEVYKILDGKGHVKEYNEIGQLIFEGQYINGDKNGKAKEYRYITEDSVKKVYKYEVEYLKGKKNGEAKIYINNRLFFEGKYTNGKINGKVKLFNNNKKIYEGQFLNNYKDGLGKEYFENGNISFQGEYINERRWNGKGYNMEGKEVFEIKNGRGFGTIYNSDGTKNFKGHFINGKKVGPGKEYFNDTIIFDGHYTNDQKNGKGKLYDDEGILLFEGKYLNNKRNGKGKEFDSFTMVDDEAEGEKEHIEIVLNFEGEYLNGKRYGKGKEYQTVIVNDNNILDDDGHIDKVLIYDGEYKNGKRNGKGKEYNDTGDLMYEGDYINNEWNGEGKLYSPFGLLEYEGEFKNGERNGKGIEYYNNGNMKYKGRFVNDQKDGKGKEYYYTGELKFDGKFKEGKRNGNGKEFYSKDRNLKFKGEFKDGLRHGKGTEFHFNKVIYDGEYQFGERVE
;
A
#
# COMPACT_ATOMS: atom_id res chain seq x y z
N MET A 1 -2.61 20.26 42.82
CA MET A 1 -2.71 18.87 42.31
C MET A 1 -4.06 18.32 42.74
N ILE A 2 -5.12 18.58 41.96
CA ILE A 2 -6.41 17.88 42.14
C ILE A 2 -6.13 16.45 41.70
N SER A 3 -6.22 15.51 42.62
CA SER A 3 -5.84 14.13 42.41
C SER A 3 -6.52 13.57 41.17
N SER A 4 -5.77 12.99 40.27
CA SER A 4 -6.23 12.30 39.06
C SER A 4 -7.35 11.28 39.34
N LEU A 5 -7.46 10.82 40.57
CA LEU A 5 -8.54 9.92 41.10
C LEU A 5 -9.92 10.59 41.22
N SER A 6 -10.02 11.88 41.57
CA SER A 6 -11.31 12.58 41.66
C SER A 6 -11.88 12.89 40.27
N LEU A 7 -11.01 13.23 39.33
CA LEU A 7 -11.38 13.42 37.90
C LEU A 7 -11.89 12.11 37.27
N ILE A 8 -11.23 10.99 37.60
CA ILE A 8 -11.63 9.64 37.11
C ILE A 8 -12.97 9.18 37.73
N LYS A 9 -13.24 9.47 38.99
CA LYS A 9 -14.54 9.18 39.63
C LYS A 9 -15.67 9.99 39.00
N ASN A 10 -15.46 11.28 38.74
CA ASN A 10 -16.46 12.15 38.10
C ASN A 10 -16.68 11.79 36.61
N ILE A 11 -15.66 11.30 35.89
CA ILE A 11 -15.78 10.81 34.51
C ILE A 11 -16.55 9.47 34.47
N LYS A 12 -16.44 8.61 35.49
CA LYS A 12 -17.21 7.35 35.59
C LYS A 12 -18.72 7.55 35.77
N SER A 13 -19.12 8.64 36.40
CA SER A 13 -20.54 8.91 36.72
C SER A 13 -21.23 9.78 35.67
N ASN A 14 -20.52 10.40 34.76
CA ASN A 14 -21.08 11.39 33.81
C ASN A 14 -20.75 11.03 32.36
N PHE A 15 -21.59 10.20 31.74
CA PHE A 15 -21.50 9.73 30.36
C PHE A 15 -21.39 10.86 29.33
N ILE A 16 -22.06 11.98 29.59
CA ILE A 16 -22.06 13.17 28.71
C ILE A 16 -20.70 13.90 28.70
N LEU A 17 -20.06 13.99 29.88
CA LEU A 17 -18.74 14.64 30.02
C LEU A 17 -17.65 13.81 29.32
N ARG A 18 -17.74 12.50 29.41
CA ARG A 18 -16.83 11.56 28.78
C ARG A 18 -16.85 11.69 27.25
N ASP A 19 -18.02 11.64 26.65
CA ASP A 19 -18.14 11.65 25.19
C ASP A 19 -17.92 13.04 24.59
N LYS A 20 -18.34 14.12 25.26
CA LYS A 20 -18.08 15.51 24.79
C LYS A 20 -16.64 15.95 25.00
N ILE A 21 -16.03 15.74 26.15
CA ILE A 21 -14.62 16.18 26.38
C ILE A 21 -13.66 15.40 25.50
N PHE A 22 -13.84 14.08 25.36
CA PHE A 22 -12.94 13.28 24.52
C PHE A 22 -13.19 13.49 23.03
N SER A 23 -14.41 13.80 22.58
CA SER A 23 -14.66 14.16 21.19
C SER A 23 -13.99 15.48 20.79
N MET A 24 -13.84 16.42 21.72
CA MET A 24 -13.18 17.72 21.49
C MET A 24 -11.65 17.68 21.46
N LEU A 25 -11.03 16.63 21.99
CA LEU A 25 -9.58 16.51 21.96
C LEU A 25 -9.10 16.03 20.59
N LEU A 26 -8.03 16.66 20.08
CA LEU A 26 -7.30 16.18 18.91
C LEU A 26 -6.84 14.73 19.16
N ASN A 27 -6.88 13.89 18.14
CA ASN A 27 -6.51 12.47 18.24
C ASN A 27 -5.14 12.24 18.88
N SER A 28 -4.16 13.10 18.62
CA SER A 28 -2.85 13.08 19.29
C SER A 28 -2.93 13.28 20.81
N LYS A 29 -3.82 14.17 21.29
CA LYS A 29 -3.99 14.40 22.74
C LYS A 29 -4.84 13.34 23.42
N LYS A 30 -5.81 12.73 22.70
CA LYS A 30 -6.52 11.54 23.20
C LYS A 30 -5.55 10.40 23.48
N LEU A 31 -4.59 10.25 22.58
CA LEU A 31 -3.57 9.21 22.66
C LEU A 31 -2.58 9.43 23.79
N ASP A 32 -2.11 10.65 23.99
CA ASP A 32 -1.25 11.00 25.15
C ASP A 32 -1.92 10.71 26.50
N LEU A 33 -3.24 10.97 26.60
CA LEU A 33 -4.03 10.67 27.80
C LEU A 33 -4.27 9.19 28.03
N VAL A 34 -4.41 8.42 26.95
CA VAL A 34 -4.74 6.99 26.97
C VAL A 34 -3.49 6.12 27.13
N CYS A 35 -2.33 6.54 26.57
CA CYS A 35 -1.06 5.80 26.66
C CYS A 35 -0.60 5.56 28.09
N HIS A 36 -0.95 6.46 29.03
CA HIS A 36 -0.49 6.39 30.42
C HIS A 36 -1.56 5.87 31.40
N ASN A 37 -2.76 5.47 30.94
CA ASN A 37 -3.85 5.09 31.84
C ASN A 37 -4.70 3.90 31.33
N LYS A 38 -4.37 2.68 31.81
CA LYS A 38 -5.12 1.45 31.51
C LYS A 38 -6.61 1.53 31.83
N ALA A 39 -7.01 2.30 32.85
CA ALA A 39 -8.40 2.48 33.21
C ALA A 39 -9.16 3.32 32.19
N LEU A 40 -8.53 4.38 31.65
CA LEU A 40 -9.07 5.18 30.56
C LEU A 40 -9.14 4.37 29.24
N GLN A 41 -8.15 3.51 28.95
CA GLN A 41 -8.20 2.59 27.80
C GLN A 41 -9.45 1.70 27.85
N LYS A 42 -9.73 1.13 29.02
CA LYS A 42 -10.87 0.24 29.23
C LYS A 42 -12.23 0.98 29.16
N ILE A 43 -12.30 2.20 29.71
CA ILE A 43 -13.51 3.04 29.72
C ILE A 43 -13.84 3.57 28.32
N LEU A 44 -12.83 3.88 27.51
CA LEU A 44 -13.00 4.43 26.18
C LEU A 44 -13.05 3.37 25.08
N TYR A 45 -12.93 2.09 25.46
CA TYR A 45 -12.83 0.96 24.52
C TYR A 45 -11.71 1.17 23.47
N LEU A 46 -10.64 1.89 23.86
CA LEU A 46 -9.48 2.14 23.00
C LEU A 46 -8.40 1.09 23.30
N ASN A 47 -7.97 0.41 22.27
CA ASN A 47 -6.87 -0.54 22.33
C ASN A 47 -5.72 -0.11 21.40
N ILE A 48 -4.61 -0.83 21.44
CA ILE A 48 -3.45 -0.60 20.59
C ILE A 48 -3.81 -0.60 19.09
N GLU A 49 -4.78 -1.42 18.66
CA GLU A 49 -5.24 -1.46 17.28
C GLU A 49 -5.96 -0.17 16.84
N ASN A 50 -6.70 0.47 17.75
CA ASN A 50 -7.31 1.76 17.49
C ASN A 50 -6.25 2.85 17.31
N TYR A 51 -5.17 2.77 18.09
CA TYR A 51 -4.01 3.67 17.97
C TYR A 51 -3.29 3.49 16.64
N LYS A 52 -2.93 2.27 16.27
CA LYS A 52 -2.30 1.93 15.00
C LYS A 52 -3.07 2.48 13.81
N ARG A 53 -4.38 2.39 13.86
CA ARG A 53 -5.29 2.80 12.79
C ARG A 53 -5.43 4.31 12.66
N GLU A 54 -5.59 5.04 13.77
CA GLU A 54 -5.77 6.50 13.79
C GLU A 54 -4.48 7.24 13.42
N SER A 55 -3.31 6.71 13.79
CA SER A 55 -2.01 7.30 13.47
C SER A 55 -1.49 6.91 12.08
N GLY A 56 -2.02 5.85 11.47
CA GLY A 56 -1.46 5.24 10.26
C GLY A 56 -0.05 4.66 10.49
N LYS A 57 0.39 4.55 11.76
CA LYS A 57 1.75 4.12 12.15
C LYS A 57 1.68 3.10 13.27
N ILE A 58 2.57 2.11 13.21
CA ILE A 58 2.75 1.10 14.25
C ILE A 58 4.07 1.37 14.94
N LEU A 59 4.05 1.69 16.23
CA LEU A 59 5.22 1.75 17.07
C LEU A 59 5.35 0.43 17.85
N ILE A 60 6.49 -0.23 17.70
CA ILE A 60 6.88 -1.42 18.47
C ILE A 60 8.16 -1.05 19.21
N VAL A 61 8.16 -1.15 20.54
CA VAL A 61 9.34 -0.92 21.39
C VAL A 61 9.64 -2.21 22.13
N ASP A 62 10.89 -2.66 22.06
CA ASP A 62 11.36 -3.84 22.78
C ASP A 62 11.65 -3.54 24.26
N ARG A 63 12.01 -4.59 25.03
CA ARG A 63 12.30 -4.47 26.47
C ARG A 63 13.54 -3.61 26.78
N ASN A 64 14.42 -3.40 25.79
CA ASN A 64 15.63 -2.60 25.91
C ASN A 64 15.42 -1.14 25.51
N GLY A 65 14.17 -0.75 25.22
CA GLY A 65 13.80 0.61 24.80
C GLY A 65 14.16 0.93 23.34
N TYR A 66 14.47 -0.07 22.52
CA TYR A 66 14.65 0.15 21.08
C TYR A 66 13.32 -0.01 20.33
N GLY A 67 12.95 0.98 19.56
CA GLY A 67 11.64 1.02 18.89
C GLY A 67 11.72 1.20 17.39
N LYS A 68 10.70 0.67 16.70
CA LYS A 68 10.48 0.82 15.26
C LYS A 68 9.11 1.39 15.00
N ILE A 69 9.00 2.36 14.09
CA ILE A 69 7.74 2.89 13.57
C ILE A 69 7.59 2.42 12.13
N ASN A 70 6.56 1.63 11.87
CA ASN A 70 6.16 1.22 10.53
C ASN A 70 4.87 1.91 10.09
N LEU A 71 4.69 2.10 8.78
CA LEU A 71 3.41 2.51 8.22
C LEU A 71 2.42 1.34 8.32
N ALA A 72 1.23 1.57 8.89
CA ALA A 72 0.33 0.51 9.32
C ALA A 72 -0.18 -0.40 8.17
N ASN A 73 -0.34 0.13 6.97
CA ASN A 73 -0.94 -0.57 5.84
C ASN A 73 0.08 -1.12 4.83
N GLU A 74 1.34 -0.67 4.87
CA GLU A 74 2.35 -0.97 3.84
C GLU A 74 3.58 -1.68 4.42
N ASN A 75 3.64 -1.88 5.73
CA ASN A 75 4.80 -2.44 6.48
C ASN A 75 6.14 -1.73 6.18
N ILE A 76 6.07 -0.44 5.79
CA ILE A 76 7.23 0.39 5.47
C ILE A 76 7.79 0.96 6.77
N LEU A 77 9.09 0.73 7.02
CA LEU A 77 9.80 1.29 8.16
C LEU A 77 9.99 2.81 7.97
N LEU A 78 9.48 3.61 8.93
CA LEU A 78 9.61 5.08 8.92
C LEU A 78 10.65 5.58 9.89
N PHE A 79 10.87 4.86 11.01
CA PHE A 79 11.82 5.23 12.05
C PHE A 79 12.27 3.99 12.83
N GLU A 80 13.53 3.97 13.23
CA GLU A 80 14.05 3.05 14.25
C GLU A 80 15.02 3.79 15.16
N GLY A 81 15.05 3.44 16.45
CA GLY A 81 15.95 4.07 17.42
C GLY A 81 15.54 3.87 18.88
N ARG A 82 16.25 4.53 19.77
CA ARG A 82 15.98 4.45 21.21
C ARG A 82 14.82 5.32 21.63
N TYR A 83 14.02 4.82 22.55
CA TYR A 83 12.87 5.48 23.18
C TYR A 83 13.04 5.54 24.69
N SER A 84 12.64 6.68 25.26
CA SER A 84 12.43 6.87 26.70
C SER A 84 11.16 7.68 26.88
N ASP A 85 10.31 7.28 27.83
CA ASP A 85 9.03 7.95 28.12
C ASP A 85 8.14 8.17 26.88
N GLY A 86 8.12 7.18 25.98
CA GLY A 86 7.33 7.22 24.76
C GLY A 86 7.84 8.17 23.67
N LYS A 87 9.03 8.76 23.84
CA LYS A 87 9.66 9.69 22.90
C LYS A 87 11.01 9.14 22.42
N ASN A 88 11.37 9.50 21.18
CA ASN A 88 12.69 9.21 20.67
C ASN A 88 13.75 9.89 21.55
N ASN A 89 14.68 9.12 22.09
CA ASN A 89 15.73 9.63 22.97
C ASN A 89 16.99 8.77 22.80
N GLY A 90 18.09 9.41 22.38
CA GLY A 90 19.33 8.74 21.97
C GLY A 90 19.42 8.61 20.45
N TYR A 91 20.17 7.62 19.93
CA TYR A 91 20.42 7.49 18.50
C TYR A 91 19.25 6.85 17.76
N GLY A 92 18.89 7.41 16.57
CA GLY A 92 17.80 6.90 15.74
C GLY A 92 17.98 7.22 14.25
N LYS A 93 17.21 6.50 13.42
CA LYS A 93 17.17 6.66 11.97
C LYS A 93 15.75 6.88 11.49
N GLU A 94 15.54 7.88 10.65
CA GLU A 94 14.30 8.10 9.89
C GLU A 94 14.48 7.60 8.46
N TYR A 95 13.39 7.13 7.85
CA TYR A 95 13.38 6.61 6.49
C TYR A 95 12.37 7.35 5.62
N TYR A 96 12.65 7.42 4.33
CA TYR A 96 11.68 7.76 3.29
C TYR A 96 10.77 6.55 3.00
N LYS A 97 9.66 6.75 2.29
CA LYS A 97 8.78 5.66 1.86
C LYS A 97 9.46 4.61 0.96
N ASN A 98 10.50 5.01 0.23
CA ASN A 98 11.34 4.13 -0.59
C ASN A 98 12.43 3.39 0.22
N SER A 99 12.29 3.32 1.54
CA SER A 99 13.19 2.66 2.50
C SER A 99 14.61 3.24 2.58
N LYS A 100 14.92 4.33 1.87
CA LYS A 100 16.21 5.02 2.00
C LYS A 100 16.24 5.88 3.27
N ILE A 101 17.43 5.99 3.86
CA ILE A 101 17.64 6.81 5.06
C ILE A 101 17.34 8.28 4.73
N LYS A 102 16.47 8.90 5.55
CA LYS A 102 16.14 10.32 5.50
C LYS A 102 16.95 11.14 6.51
N PHE A 103 17.19 10.56 7.69
CA PHE A 103 17.98 11.14 8.75
C PHE A 103 18.57 10.04 9.64
N LYS A 104 19.78 10.23 10.14
CA LYS A 104 20.34 9.43 11.23
C LYS A 104 21.09 10.35 12.19
N GLY A 105 20.93 10.13 13.50
CA GLY A 105 21.55 10.98 14.51
C GLY A 105 20.89 10.89 15.86
N GLU A 106 21.23 11.82 16.71
CA GLU A 106 20.79 11.88 18.09
C GLU A 106 19.43 12.58 18.22
N TYR A 107 18.67 12.15 19.22
CA TYR A 107 17.37 12.69 19.61
C TYR A 107 17.32 12.97 21.10
N SER A 108 16.61 14.02 21.46
CA SER A 108 16.24 14.33 22.83
C SER A 108 14.77 14.76 22.88
N ASN A 109 13.98 14.13 23.74
CA ASN A 109 12.54 14.40 23.90
C ASN A 109 11.74 14.41 22.58
N GLY A 110 12.06 13.47 21.65
CA GLY A 110 11.40 13.34 20.35
C GLY A 110 11.89 14.30 19.27
N LEU A 111 12.86 15.17 19.57
CA LEU A 111 13.41 16.15 18.63
C LEU A 111 14.87 15.80 18.31
N ARG A 112 15.29 16.05 17.05
CA ARG A 112 16.68 15.90 16.65
C ARG A 112 17.55 16.80 17.52
N HIS A 113 18.61 16.23 18.07
CA HIS A 113 19.56 16.88 18.99
C HIS A 113 20.97 16.34 18.74
N GLY A 114 22.03 17.06 19.20
CA GLY A 114 23.39 16.58 19.03
C GLY A 114 23.80 16.43 17.56
N LYS A 115 24.65 15.45 17.25
CA LYS A 115 25.15 15.22 15.89
C LYS A 115 24.17 14.41 15.05
N GLY A 116 24.02 14.80 13.76
CA GLY A 116 23.16 14.08 12.84
C GLY A 116 23.44 14.34 11.37
N GLU A 117 23.01 13.40 10.54
CA GLU A 117 23.12 13.46 9.09
C GLU A 117 21.73 13.35 8.46
N ARG A 118 21.42 14.26 7.58
CA ARG A 118 20.19 14.26 6.76
C ARG A 118 20.53 13.95 5.31
N TYR A 119 19.66 13.21 4.63
CA TYR A 119 19.88 12.72 3.28
C TYR A 119 18.80 13.22 2.34
N TYR A 120 19.12 13.28 1.06
CA TYR A 120 18.18 13.36 -0.06
C TYR A 120 17.57 11.98 -0.35
N GLU A 121 16.49 11.93 -1.12
CA GLU A 121 15.85 10.66 -1.52
C GLU A 121 16.73 9.79 -2.43
N ASN A 122 17.71 10.37 -3.13
CA ASN A 122 18.73 9.64 -3.88
C ASN A 122 19.79 8.97 -3.01
N GLY A 123 19.77 9.22 -1.66
CA GLY A 123 20.70 8.64 -0.69
C GLY A 123 21.96 9.48 -0.43
N LYS A 124 22.19 10.58 -1.17
CA LYS A 124 23.33 11.48 -0.89
C LYS A 124 23.06 12.36 0.31
N ILE A 125 24.13 12.73 1.02
CA ILE A 125 24.06 13.61 2.20
C ILE A 125 23.52 14.99 1.78
N LYS A 126 22.51 15.48 2.51
CA LYS A 126 21.96 16.83 2.39
C LYS A 126 22.53 17.77 3.44
N TYR A 127 22.75 17.29 4.66
CA TYR A 127 23.33 18.05 5.76
C TYR A 127 24.00 17.10 6.75
N LYS A 128 25.15 17.49 7.25
CA LYS A 128 25.88 16.81 8.32
C LYS A 128 26.32 17.85 9.33
N GLY A 129 25.91 17.69 10.59
CA GLY A 129 26.23 18.67 11.63
C GLY A 129 25.39 18.54 12.88
N GLU A 130 25.37 19.60 13.66
CA GLU A 130 24.76 19.65 14.98
C GLU A 130 23.30 20.14 14.90
N TYR A 131 22.51 19.63 15.85
CA TYR A 131 21.08 19.96 16.02
C TYR A 131 20.78 20.33 17.47
N SER A 132 19.86 21.26 17.67
CA SER A 132 19.26 21.55 18.97
C SER A 132 17.77 21.77 18.80
N LYS A 133 16.96 21.09 19.63
CA LYS A 133 15.47 21.19 19.60
C LYS A 133 14.88 21.08 18.19
N GLY A 134 15.41 20.13 17.38
CA GLY A 134 14.95 19.83 16.02
C GLY A 134 15.50 20.73 14.91
N LYS A 135 16.23 21.80 15.24
CA LYS A 135 16.81 22.77 14.30
C LYS A 135 18.32 22.58 14.17
N LYS A 136 18.89 22.92 13.00
CA LYS A 136 20.34 23.00 12.82
C LYS A 136 20.89 24.03 13.81
N ASN A 137 21.90 23.68 14.57
CA ASN A 137 22.49 24.57 15.56
C ASN A 137 23.92 24.14 15.87
N GLY A 138 24.89 25.05 15.83
CA GLY A 138 26.30 24.74 15.90
C GLY A 138 26.91 24.44 14.52
N LYS A 139 28.02 23.67 14.48
CA LYS A 139 28.79 23.43 13.25
C LYS A 139 28.09 22.46 12.31
N GLY A 140 28.13 22.74 10.99
CA GLY A 140 27.53 21.85 10.00
C GLY A 140 27.90 22.16 8.55
N ILE A 141 27.65 21.16 7.70
CA ILE A 141 27.89 21.25 6.26
C ILE A 141 26.60 20.87 5.53
N GLU A 142 26.17 21.76 4.63
CA GLU A 142 25.10 21.47 3.66
C GLU A 142 25.70 21.07 2.31
N TYR A 143 24.98 20.23 1.60
CA TYR A 143 25.36 19.73 0.28
C TYR A 143 24.24 19.91 -0.75
N PHE A 144 24.62 20.09 -1.99
CA PHE A 144 23.74 19.91 -3.15
C PHE A 144 23.34 18.45 -3.32
N GLU A 145 22.33 18.19 -4.12
CA GLU A 145 21.89 16.81 -4.45
C GLU A 145 22.96 16.04 -5.27
N THR A 146 23.89 16.76 -5.88
CA THR A 146 25.11 16.21 -6.52
C THR A 146 26.13 15.66 -5.52
N GLY A 147 26.11 16.12 -4.26
CA GLY A 147 27.08 15.81 -3.21
C GLY A 147 28.17 16.86 -3.03
N ILE A 148 28.18 17.92 -3.85
CA ILE A 148 29.09 19.07 -3.71
C ILE A 148 28.65 19.90 -2.52
N LYS A 149 29.59 20.49 -1.76
CA LYS A 149 29.28 21.37 -0.62
C LYS A 149 28.49 22.59 -1.11
N LEU A 150 27.40 22.92 -0.38
CA LEU A 150 26.60 24.13 -0.56
C LEU A 150 26.98 25.21 0.46
N PHE A 151 27.18 24.82 1.72
CA PHE A 151 27.56 25.72 2.80
C PHE A 151 28.32 24.94 3.87
N GLN A 152 29.34 25.53 4.44
CA GLN A 152 30.10 25.00 5.59
C GLN A 152 30.29 26.10 6.61
N GLY A 153 29.83 25.86 7.84
CA GLY A 153 29.92 26.85 8.87
C GLY A 153 29.05 26.55 10.08
N GLU A 154 28.71 27.60 10.82
CA GLU A 154 27.89 27.56 12.01
C GLU A 154 26.44 27.93 11.70
N TYR A 155 25.52 27.30 12.43
CA TYR A 155 24.09 27.55 12.38
C TYR A 155 23.59 28.04 13.74
N ASN A 156 22.64 28.97 13.74
CA ASN A 156 21.91 29.42 14.91
C ASN A 156 20.42 29.27 14.68
N ASN A 157 19.73 28.42 15.46
CA ASN A 157 18.28 28.16 15.34
C ASN A 157 17.80 27.86 13.93
N GLY A 158 18.60 27.12 13.12
CA GLY A 158 18.29 26.73 11.75
C GLY A 158 18.78 27.70 10.67
N ARG A 159 19.29 28.88 11.04
CA ARG A 159 19.81 29.92 10.15
C ARG A 159 21.31 29.76 9.97
N LYS A 160 21.85 30.05 8.80
CA LYS A 160 23.30 30.16 8.57
C LYS A 160 23.81 31.38 9.35
N TRP A 161 24.83 31.17 10.17
CA TRP A 161 25.30 32.20 11.09
C TRP A 161 26.70 32.72 10.73
N SER A 162 27.69 31.82 10.64
CA SER A 162 29.05 32.17 10.20
C SER A 162 29.58 31.04 9.34
N GLY A 163 30.19 31.37 8.20
CA GLY A 163 30.77 30.34 7.32
C GLY A 163 30.78 30.72 5.84
N VAL A 164 31.05 29.73 5.02
CA VAL A 164 31.36 29.88 3.58
C VAL A 164 30.30 29.16 2.74
N GLY A 165 29.78 29.85 1.74
CA GLY A 165 28.89 29.31 0.72
C GLY A 165 29.59 28.99 -0.58
N TYR A 166 29.12 27.91 -1.24
CA TYR A 166 29.69 27.38 -2.47
C TYR A 166 28.63 27.26 -3.54
N ASN A 167 29.02 27.41 -4.81
CA ASN A 167 28.17 27.12 -5.96
C ASN A 167 28.20 25.62 -6.31
N SER A 168 27.42 25.22 -7.31
CA SER A 168 27.32 23.82 -7.78
C SER A 168 28.60 23.28 -8.40
N LYS A 169 29.60 24.13 -8.73
CA LYS A 169 30.93 23.76 -9.17
C LYS A 169 31.95 23.63 -8.01
N GLY A 170 31.52 23.86 -6.76
CA GLY A 170 32.35 23.80 -5.57
C GLY A 170 33.21 25.04 -5.34
N LYS A 171 33.04 26.13 -6.12
CA LYS A 171 33.75 27.40 -5.94
C LYS A 171 33.10 28.18 -4.78
N LYS A 172 33.93 28.71 -3.86
CA LYS A 172 33.52 29.67 -2.84
C LYS A 172 32.90 30.89 -3.51
N VAL A 173 31.71 31.29 -3.11
CA VAL A 173 30.96 32.39 -3.72
C VAL A 173 30.51 33.46 -2.74
N TYR A 174 30.44 33.15 -1.45
CA TYR A 174 30.16 34.13 -0.40
C TYR A 174 30.69 33.66 0.95
N GLU A 175 30.76 34.63 1.87
CA GLU A 175 31.04 34.40 3.28
C GLU A 175 30.04 35.18 4.14
N ILE A 176 29.60 34.59 5.24
CA ILE A 176 28.73 35.21 6.22
C ILE A 176 29.37 35.14 7.61
N SER A 177 29.32 36.22 8.37
CA SER A 177 29.85 36.30 9.72
C SER A 177 28.80 36.90 10.66
N ASN A 178 28.55 36.22 11.79
CA ASN A 178 27.55 36.62 12.80
C ASN A 178 26.18 36.98 12.19
N GLY A 179 25.76 36.17 11.18
CA GLY A 179 24.51 36.35 10.47
C GLY A 179 24.46 37.49 9.48
N LYS A 180 25.60 38.17 9.18
CA LYS A 180 25.69 39.30 8.25
C LYS A 180 26.58 38.98 7.07
N GLY A 181 26.20 39.42 5.87
CA GLY A 181 26.99 39.28 4.63
C GLY A 181 26.12 39.37 3.38
N GLU A 182 26.78 39.40 2.23
CA GLU A 182 26.11 39.18 0.94
C GLU A 182 26.07 37.69 0.63
N VAL A 183 24.89 37.14 0.36
CA VAL A 183 24.63 35.74 0.24
C VAL A 183 24.05 35.38 -1.13
N LEU A 184 24.58 34.33 -1.75
CA LEU A 184 23.98 33.68 -2.91
C LEU A 184 23.31 32.38 -2.44
N GLU A 185 21.98 32.29 -2.58
CA GLU A 185 21.24 31.07 -2.31
C GLU A 185 21.02 30.25 -3.54
N TYR A 186 21.25 28.97 -3.43
CA TYR A 186 21.02 28.00 -4.51
C TYR A 186 19.97 26.98 -4.08
N ASN A 187 19.17 26.50 -5.05
CA ASN A 187 18.32 25.34 -4.83
C ASN A 187 19.17 24.04 -4.82
N LYS A 188 18.55 22.90 -4.55
CA LYS A 188 19.23 21.60 -4.46
C LYS A 188 19.90 21.17 -5.76
N TYR A 189 19.53 21.74 -6.89
CA TYR A 189 20.08 21.46 -8.22
C TYR A 189 21.22 22.41 -8.63
N GLY A 190 21.52 23.41 -7.80
CA GLY A 190 22.59 24.39 -8.04
C GLY A 190 22.19 25.62 -8.85
N GLN A 191 20.88 25.86 -9.06
CA GLN A 191 20.39 27.09 -9.68
C GLN A 191 20.29 28.18 -8.63
N LEU A 192 20.74 29.40 -8.98
CA LEU A 192 20.63 30.58 -8.14
C LEU A 192 19.15 30.94 -7.96
N ILE A 193 18.71 31.13 -6.72
CA ILE A 193 17.33 31.49 -6.35
C ILE A 193 17.23 32.82 -5.63
N PHE A 194 18.35 33.31 -5.06
CA PHE A 194 18.43 34.61 -4.41
C PHE A 194 19.88 35.07 -4.32
N GLU A 195 20.11 36.36 -4.48
CA GLU A 195 21.34 37.05 -4.13
C GLU A 195 20.99 38.33 -3.35
N GLY A 196 21.79 38.65 -2.31
CA GLY A 196 21.60 39.90 -1.57
C GLY A 196 22.03 39.82 -0.11
N GLU A 197 21.72 40.87 0.59
CA GLU A 197 22.17 41.12 1.96
C GLU A 197 21.41 40.29 3.00
N TYR A 198 22.16 39.78 4.00
CA TYR A 198 21.66 39.10 5.16
C TYR A 198 22.02 39.85 6.45
N ILE A 199 21.06 39.89 7.38
CA ILE A 199 21.24 40.33 8.76
C ILE A 199 20.53 39.37 9.67
N ASN A 200 21.18 38.93 10.77
CA ASN A 200 20.67 37.90 11.68
C ASN A 200 20.33 36.56 10.98
N GLY A 201 21.07 36.22 9.91
CA GLY A 201 20.89 35.00 9.13
C GLY A 201 19.60 34.98 8.28
N GLU A 202 18.99 36.12 8.04
CA GLU A 202 17.81 36.29 7.17
C GLU A 202 18.07 37.35 6.11
N ARG A 203 17.36 37.27 5.00
CA ARG A 203 17.37 38.28 3.94
C ARG A 203 16.98 39.64 4.56
N ASN A 204 17.85 40.61 4.47
CA ASN A 204 17.62 41.97 5.03
C ASN A 204 18.55 42.97 4.34
N GLY A 205 18.01 43.97 3.70
CA GLY A 205 18.72 44.88 2.80
C GLY A 205 18.42 44.59 1.34
N LYS A 206 19.29 45.01 0.44
CA LYS A 206 19.12 44.83 -1.01
C LYS A 206 19.19 43.35 -1.41
N GLY A 207 18.35 42.96 -2.37
CA GLY A 207 18.42 41.56 -2.90
C GLY A 207 17.55 41.36 -4.11
N LYS A 208 17.93 40.29 -4.85
CA LYS A 208 17.22 39.77 -6.04
C LYS A 208 16.81 38.32 -5.85
N LYS A 209 15.58 38.04 -6.15
CA LYS A 209 15.03 36.69 -6.19
C LYS A 209 14.79 36.24 -7.61
N TYR A 210 15.07 35.00 -7.92
CA TYR A 210 15.03 34.43 -9.26
C TYR A 210 14.03 33.30 -9.41
N TYR A 211 13.44 33.18 -10.60
CA TYR A 211 12.74 31.99 -11.06
C TYR A 211 13.73 30.90 -11.47
N LYS A 212 13.28 29.68 -11.72
CA LYS A 212 14.13 28.56 -12.20
C LYS A 212 14.77 28.82 -13.56
N ASN A 213 14.16 29.64 -14.41
CA ASN A 213 14.71 30.03 -15.70
C ASN A 213 15.75 31.16 -15.59
N SER A 214 16.17 31.50 -14.38
CA SER A 214 17.13 32.57 -14.05
C SER A 214 16.62 34.00 -14.32
N SER A 215 15.35 34.19 -14.70
CA SER A 215 14.78 35.53 -14.76
C SER A 215 14.47 36.08 -13.35
N ILE A 216 14.53 37.37 -13.18
CA ILE A 216 14.25 38.02 -11.89
C ILE A 216 12.77 37.87 -11.57
N GLU A 217 12.46 37.39 -10.35
CA GLU A 217 11.11 37.36 -9.76
C GLU A 217 10.81 38.65 -8.98
N PHE A 218 11.82 39.14 -8.25
CA PHE A 218 11.70 40.35 -7.43
C PHE A 218 13.08 40.99 -7.24
N GLU A 219 13.16 42.29 -7.34
CA GLU A 219 14.34 43.06 -7.04
C GLU A 219 13.98 44.24 -6.12
N GLY A 220 14.74 44.34 -5.02
CA GLY A 220 14.46 45.44 -4.07
C GLY A 220 15.03 45.16 -2.68
N ILE A 221 14.43 45.81 -1.69
CA ILE A 221 14.81 45.73 -0.28
C ILE A 221 14.00 44.65 0.42
N TYR A 222 14.67 43.83 1.21
CA TYR A 222 14.10 42.85 2.13
C TYR A 222 14.20 43.33 3.57
N PHE A 223 13.20 43.07 4.38
CA PHE A 223 13.20 43.33 5.82
C PHE A 223 12.72 42.09 6.58
N GLN A 224 13.55 41.54 7.45
CA GLN A 224 13.27 40.31 8.21
C GLN A 224 12.74 39.16 7.34
N GLY A 225 13.42 38.91 6.20
CA GLY A 225 13.08 37.85 5.25
C GLY A 225 11.91 38.15 4.31
N LYS A 226 11.23 39.30 4.47
CA LYS A 226 10.06 39.69 3.68
C LYS A 226 10.44 40.72 2.61
N LYS A 227 9.74 40.68 1.45
CA LYS A 227 9.82 41.75 0.43
C LYS A 227 9.28 43.03 1.05
N TRP A 228 10.06 44.12 1.02
CA TRP A 228 9.70 45.39 1.68
C TRP A 228 9.51 46.52 0.70
N ASP A 229 10.54 46.85 -0.10
CA ASP A 229 10.46 47.84 -1.18
C ASP A 229 11.02 47.25 -2.45
N GLY A 230 10.35 47.43 -3.57
CA GLY A 230 10.89 46.93 -4.84
C GLY A 230 9.83 46.56 -5.87
N ILE A 231 10.34 45.91 -6.91
CA ILE A 231 9.58 45.57 -8.11
C ILE A 231 9.53 44.07 -8.30
N GLY A 232 8.34 43.57 -8.60
CA GLY A 232 8.12 42.15 -8.95
C GLY A 232 7.85 41.99 -10.45
N TYR A 233 8.40 40.90 -10.98
CA TYR A 233 8.36 40.60 -12.41
C TYR A 233 7.71 39.22 -12.65
N ASN A 234 7.16 39.05 -13.86
CA ASN A 234 6.75 37.69 -14.33
C ASN A 234 7.92 36.99 -15.01
N LEU A 235 7.68 35.71 -15.43
CA LEU A 235 8.73 34.89 -16.09
C LEU A 235 9.30 35.50 -17.39
N LYS A 236 8.57 36.45 -18.02
CA LYS A 236 9.00 37.16 -19.23
C LYS A 236 9.77 38.44 -18.93
N GLY A 237 10.07 38.69 -17.64
CA GLY A 237 10.75 39.91 -17.18
C GLY A 237 9.89 41.19 -17.22
N LYS A 238 8.57 41.07 -17.44
CA LYS A 238 7.66 42.20 -17.38
C LYS A 238 7.35 42.55 -15.93
N GLU A 239 7.49 43.83 -15.54
CA GLU A 239 7.01 44.33 -14.26
C GLU A 239 5.51 44.07 -14.07
N VAL A 240 5.14 43.52 -12.92
CA VAL A 240 3.74 43.17 -12.60
C VAL A 240 3.24 43.69 -11.30
N TYR A 241 4.11 44.15 -10.40
CA TYR A 241 3.75 44.87 -9.17
C TYR A 241 4.92 45.66 -8.58
N LYS A 242 4.55 46.63 -7.71
CA LYS A 242 5.48 47.35 -6.83
C LYS A 242 5.06 47.19 -5.38
N ILE A 243 6.05 47.12 -4.50
CA ILE A 243 5.88 47.18 -3.04
C ILE A 243 6.64 48.37 -2.54
N LEU A 244 6.03 49.15 -1.62
CA LEU A 244 6.62 50.30 -0.92
C LEU A 244 6.27 50.20 0.56
N ASP A 245 7.27 50.26 1.44
CA ASP A 245 7.10 50.10 2.89
C ASP A 245 6.32 48.84 3.27
N GLY A 246 6.61 47.74 2.60
CA GLY A 246 5.92 46.45 2.78
C GLY A 246 4.46 46.43 2.33
N LYS A 247 3.99 47.45 1.59
CA LYS A 247 2.61 47.57 1.09
C LYS A 247 2.57 47.53 -0.43
N GLY A 248 1.60 46.85 -1.01
CA GLY A 248 1.40 46.81 -2.44
C GLY A 248 0.33 45.83 -2.87
N HIS A 249 -0.09 45.92 -4.13
CA HIS A 249 -0.92 44.90 -4.75
C HIS A 249 -0.02 43.96 -5.54
N VAL A 250 0.13 42.71 -5.06
CA VAL A 250 1.15 41.78 -5.49
C VAL A 250 0.54 40.68 -6.37
N LYS A 251 1.25 40.31 -7.45
CA LYS A 251 0.97 39.14 -8.29
C LYS A 251 2.14 38.19 -8.22
N GLU A 252 1.88 36.93 -7.79
CA GLU A 252 2.89 35.87 -7.74
C GLU A 252 2.61 34.82 -8.79
N TYR A 253 3.66 34.29 -9.39
CA TYR A 253 3.59 33.26 -10.43
C TYR A 253 4.37 32.01 -10.01
N ASN A 254 3.94 30.85 -10.49
CA ASN A 254 4.72 29.62 -10.35
C ASN A 254 5.84 29.54 -11.40
N GLU A 255 6.62 28.48 -11.34
CA GLU A 255 7.81 28.26 -12.18
C GLU A 255 7.53 28.09 -13.68
N ILE A 256 6.27 27.91 -14.08
CA ILE A 256 5.81 27.81 -15.48
C ILE A 256 4.97 29.02 -15.91
N GLY A 257 4.94 30.10 -15.09
CA GLY A 257 4.30 31.36 -15.43
C GLY A 257 2.81 31.46 -15.17
N GLN A 258 2.23 30.50 -14.47
CA GLN A 258 0.81 30.57 -14.06
C GLN A 258 0.67 31.44 -12.81
N LEU A 259 -0.33 32.32 -12.79
CA LEU A 259 -0.68 33.13 -11.65
C LEU A 259 -1.12 32.26 -10.47
N ILE A 260 -0.43 32.36 -9.32
CA ILE A 260 -0.75 31.60 -8.11
C ILE A 260 -1.33 32.45 -6.99
N PHE A 261 -1.10 33.78 -7.03
CA PHE A 261 -1.63 34.73 -6.04
C PHE A 261 -1.78 36.11 -6.65
N GLU A 262 -2.85 36.79 -6.29
CA GLU A 262 -3.11 38.21 -6.58
C GLU A 262 -3.82 38.82 -5.39
N GLY A 263 -3.22 39.84 -4.74
CA GLY A 263 -3.83 40.50 -3.59
C GLY A 263 -2.91 41.52 -2.89
N GLN A 264 -3.39 42.07 -1.81
CA GLN A 264 -2.67 43.07 -1.05
C GLN A 264 -1.62 42.46 -0.12
N TYR A 265 -0.53 43.17 0.03
CA TYR A 265 0.49 43.00 1.07
C TYR A 265 0.49 44.18 2.01
N ILE A 266 0.65 43.93 3.32
CA ILE A 266 0.86 44.98 4.36
C ILE A 266 1.95 44.44 5.31
N ASN A 267 2.97 45.22 5.60
CA ASN A 267 4.15 44.83 6.37
C ASN A 267 4.83 43.60 5.79
N GLY A 268 4.85 43.43 4.44
CA GLY A 268 5.43 42.32 3.73
C GLY A 268 4.66 41.00 3.85
N ASP A 269 3.48 40.98 4.47
CA ASP A 269 2.59 39.80 4.58
C ASP A 269 1.34 40.00 3.74
N LYS A 270 0.77 38.88 3.24
CA LYS A 270 -0.53 38.82 2.59
C LYS A 270 -1.60 39.39 3.53
N ASN A 271 -2.41 40.36 3.03
CA ASN A 271 -3.42 41.02 3.82
C ASN A 271 -4.60 41.50 2.94
N GLY A 272 -5.82 41.58 3.51
CA GLY A 272 -7.01 41.98 2.77
C GLY A 272 -7.49 40.94 1.76
N LYS A 273 -8.33 41.37 0.82
CA LYS A 273 -8.92 40.51 -0.21
C LYS A 273 -7.87 40.08 -1.22
N ALA A 274 -7.93 38.78 -1.58
CA ALA A 274 -6.99 38.17 -2.50
C ALA A 274 -7.63 37.03 -3.32
N LYS A 275 -6.99 36.74 -4.46
CA LYS A 275 -7.23 35.52 -5.25
C LYS A 275 -6.00 34.63 -5.17
N GLU A 276 -6.19 33.37 -4.84
CA GLU A 276 -5.14 32.34 -4.88
C GLU A 276 -5.55 31.26 -5.87
N TYR A 277 -4.59 30.71 -6.61
CA TYR A 277 -4.83 29.66 -7.59
C TYR A 277 -3.96 28.46 -7.29
N ARG A 278 -4.54 27.25 -7.42
CA ARG A 278 -3.81 25.98 -7.37
C ARG A 278 -4.16 25.15 -8.57
N TYR A 279 -3.14 24.66 -9.24
CA TYR A 279 -3.23 23.82 -10.41
C TYR A 279 -2.83 22.41 -10.00
N ILE A 280 -3.75 21.45 -10.11
CA ILE A 280 -3.54 20.06 -9.73
C ILE A 280 -3.88 19.19 -10.92
N THR A 281 -3.07 18.17 -11.20
CA THR A 281 -3.37 17.14 -12.19
C THR A 281 -3.55 15.83 -11.42
N GLU A 282 -4.74 15.28 -11.45
CA GLU A 282 -5.12 13.99 -10.86
C GLU A 282 -5.67 13.10 -11.98
N ASP A 283 -5.16 11.89 -12.14
CA ASP A 283 -5.60 10.91 -13.15
C ASP A 283 -5.70 11.52 -14.56
N SER A 284 -4.69 12.30 -14.96
CA SER A 284 -4.60 13.05 -16.22
C SER A 284 -5.61 14.20 -16.38
N VAL A 285 -6.48 14.44 -15.40
CA VAL A 285 -7.44 15.54 -15.40
C VAL A 285 -6.85 16.77 -14.70
N LYS A 286 -6.80 17.90 -15.41
CA LYS A 286 -6.35 19.18 -14.86
C LYS A 286 -7.49 19.86 -14.09
N LYS A 287 -7.27 20.13 -12.80
CA LYS A 287 -8.19 20.89 -11.95
C LYS A 287 -7.56 22.21 -11.53
N VAL A 288 -8.30 23.30 -11.69
CA VAL A 288 -7.91 24.64 -11.23
C VAL A 288 -8.78 25.04 -10.06
N TYR A 289 -8.15 25.18 -8.90
CA TYR A 289 -8.79 25.71 -7.69
C TYR A 289 -8.54 27.22 -7.62
N LYS A 290 -9.60 28.02 -7.65
CA LYS A 290 -9.56 29.45 -7.43
C LYS A 290 -10.14 29.75 -6.05
N TYR A 291 -9.37 30.41 -5.19
CA TYR A 291 -9.77 30.90 -3.88
C TYR A 291 -9.96 32.40 -3.95
N GLU A 292 -11.11 32.88 -3.64
CA GLU A 292 -11.38 34.27 -3.32
C GLU A 292 -11.45 34.36 -1.79
N VAL A 293 -10.49 35.01 -1.15
CA VAL A 293 -10.29 34.88 0.30
C VAL A 293 -9.66 36.13 0.89
N GLU A 294 -9.96 36.40 2.14
CA GLU A 294 -9.32 37.48 2.90
C GLU A 294 -8.12 36.93 3.70
N TYR A 295 -7.09 37.76 3.81
CA TYR A 295 -5.89 37.51 4.60
C TYR A 295 -5.73 38.50 5.72
N LEU A 296 -5.19 38.06 6.85
CA LEU A 296 -4.73 38.90 7.96
C LEU A 296 -3.38 38.40 8.43
N LYS A 297 -2.34 39.24 8.35
CA LYS A 297 -0.96 38.91 8.77
C LYS A 297 -0.49 37.58 8.18
N GLY A 298 -0.65 37.36 6.87
CA GLY A 298 -0.23 36.18 6.13
C GLY A 298 -1.10 34.90 6.29
N LYS A 299 -2.16 34.95 7.10
CA LYS A 299 -3.08 33.85 7.31
C LYS A 299 -4.45 34.15 6.69
N LYS A 300 -5.09 33.12 6.09
CA LYS A 300 -6.48 33.22 5.64
C LYS A 300 -7.37 33.58 6.83
N ASN A 301 -8.14 34.70 6.72
CA ASN A 301 -8.99 35.19 7.80
C ASN A 301 -10.09 36.07 7.22
N GLY A 302 -11.36 35.76 7.41
CA GLY A 302 -12.49 36.45 6.80
C GLY A 302 -13.26 35.57 5.83
N GLU A 303 -14.13 36.17 5.04
CA GLU A 303 -14.99 35.46 4.08
C GLU A 303 -14.17 34.82 2.94
N ALA A 304 -14.66 33.71 2.44
CA ALA A 304 -14.01 32.95 1.37
C ALA A 304 -14.99 32.23 0.46
N LYS A 305 -14.65 32.25 -0.84
CA LYS A 305 -15.26 31.38 -1.85
C LYS A 305 -14.18 30.59 -2.54
N ILE A 306 -14.45 29.31 -2.79
CA ILE A 306 -13.55 28.42 -3.51
C ILE A 306 -14.30 27.87 -4.72
N TYR A 307 -13.65 27.95 -5.87
CA TYR A 307 -14.15 27.44 -7.13
C TYR A 307 -13.24 26.31 -7.64
N ILE A 308 -13.80 25.29 -8.22
CA ILE A 308 -13.11 24.23 -8.95
C ILE A 308 -13.52 24.32 -10.42
N ASN A 309 -12.56 24.58 -11.32
CA ASN A 309 -12.82 24.81 -12.75
C ASN A 309 -13.95 25.83 -12.97
N ASN A 310 -13.90 26.96 -12.25
CA ASN A 310 -14.87 28.06 -12.25
C ASN A 310 -16.27 27.73 -11.69
N ARG A 311 -16.52 26.53 -11.16
CA ARG A 311 -17.78 26.19 -10.48
C ARG A 311 -17.61 26.39 -8.97
N LEU A 312 -18.58 27.03 -8.33
CA LEU A 312 -18.57 27.26 -6.88
C LEU A 312 -18.60 25.91 -6.16
N PHE A 313 -17.61 25.69 -5.27
CA PHE A 313 -17.47 24.49 -4.45
C PHE A 313 -17.70 24.77 -2.96
N PHE A 314 -17.24 25.97 -2.49
CA PHE A 314 -17.27 26.32 -1.07
C PHE A 314 -17.58 27.80 -0.89
N GLU A 315 -18.40 28.11 0.11
CA GLU A 315 -18.64 29.45 0.62
C GLU A 315 -18.62 29.40 2.16
N GLY A 316 -17.83 30.26 2.80
CA GLY A 316 -17.71 30.25 4.26
C GLY A 316 -16.60 31.17 4.76
N LYS A 317 -16.20 30.99 6.03
CA LYS A 317 -15.26 31.88 6.71
C LYS A 317 -14.02 31.15 7.20
N TYR A 318 -12.87 31.79 7.06
CA TYR A 318 -11.62 31.39 7.70
C TYR A 318 -11.35 32.20 8.96
N THR A 319 -10.79 31.57 9.98
CA THR A 319 -10.23 32.23 11.18
C THR A 319 -8.85 31.63 11.43
N ASN A 320 -7.80 32.46 11.40
CA ASN A 320 -6.41 32.03 11.58
C ASN A 320 -5.97 30.89 10.68
N GLY A 321 -6.41 30.87 9.41
CA GLY A 321 -6.05 29.86 8.42
C GLY A 321 -6.88 28.59 8.45
N LYS A 322 -7.91 28.51 9.30
CA LYS A 322 -8.82 27.37 9.41
C LYS A 322 -10.25 27.80 9.10
N ILE A 323 -11.03 26.90 8.50
CA ILE A 323 -12.45 27.10 8.27
C ILE A 323 -13.20 27.04 9.61
N ASN A 324 -13.98 28.08 9.91
CA ASN A 324 -14.79 28.18 11.12
C ASN A 324 -16.10 28.93 10.82
N GLY A 325 -17.19 28.59 11.52
CA GLY A 325 -18.50 29.22 11.39
C GLY A 325 -19.37 28.57 10.33
N LYS A 326 -20.34 29.30 9.78
CA LYS A 326 -21.27 28.78 8.78
C LYS A 326 -20.57 28.57 7.44
N VAL A 327 -20.85 27.45 6.81
CA VAL A 327 -20.28 27.01 5.53
C VAL A 327 -21.39 26.47 4.64
N LYS A 328 -21.28 26.73 3.34
CA LYS A 328 -22.05 26.04 2.30
C LYS A 328 -21.08 25.32 1.37
N LEU A 329 -21.38 24.05 1.07
CA LEU A 329 -20.65 23.22 0.10
C LEU A 329 -21.55 22.96 -1.11
N PHE A 330 -20.92 22.92 -2.29
CA PHE A 330 -21.61 22.73 -3.56
C PHE A 330 -20.94 21.63 -4.38
N ASN A 331 -21.73 20.92 -5.16
CA ASN A 331 -21.27 20.04 -6.24
C ASN A 331 -22.03 20.43 -7.51
N ASN A 332 -21.32 20.74 -8.60
CA ASN A 332 -21.91 21.21 -9.85
C ASN A 332 -22.99 22.33 -9.66
N ASN A 333 -22.68 23.33 -8.81
CA ASN A 333 -23.55 24.44 -8.41
C ASN A 333 -24.81 24.02 -7.61
N LYS A 334 -25.01 22.74 -7.29
CA LYS A 334 -26.06 22.27 -6.39
C LYS A 334 -25.52 22.28 -4.95
N LYS A 335 -26.29 22.80 -3.99
CA LYS A 335 -25.89 22.80 -2.59
C LYS A 335 -26.00 21.39 -2.03
N ILE A 336 -24.89 20.87 -1.51
CA ILE A 336 -24.80 19.53 -0.90
C ILE A 336 -24.71 19.56 0.63
N TYR A 337 -24.29 20.69 1.21
CA TYR A 337 -24.22 20.86 2.65
C TYR A 337 -24.36 22.35 3.05
N GLU A 338 -24.98 22.58 4.18
CA GLU A 338 -25.00 23.88 4.85
C GLU A 338 -24.97 23.66 6.37
N GLY A 339 -23.97 24.27 7.07
CA GLY A 339 -23.87 24.08 8.51
C GLY A 339 -22.62 24.67 9.11
N GLN A 340 -22.37 24.33 10.36
CA GLN A 340 -21.27 24.84 11.14
C GLN A 340 -20.00 24.03 10.95
N PHE A 341 -18.86 24.72 10.91
CA PHE A 341 -17.52 24.16 10.91
C PHE A 341 -16.72 24.70 12.09
N LEU A 342 -15.86 23.85 12.65
CA LEU A 342 -14.87 24.20 13.65
C LEU A 342 -13.53 23.56 13.26
N ASN A 343 -12.49 24.39 13.07
CA ASN A 343 -11.13 23.95 12.73
C ASN A 343 -11.03 23.05 11.47
N ASN A 344 -11.76 23.36 10.42
CA ASN A 344 -11.89 22.64 9.13
C ASN A 344 -12.77 21.38 9.14
N TYR A 345 -13.50 21.09 10.22
CA TYR A 345 -14.38 19.93 10.34
C TYR A 345 -15.82 20.39 10.49
N LYS A 346 -16.79 19.62 9.93
CA LYS A 346 -18.22 19.81 10.27
C LYS A 346 -18.37 19.60 11.77
N ASP A 347 -18.83 20.62 12.47
CA ASP A 347 -19.02 20.59 13.93
C ASP A 347 -20.10 21.59 14.33
N GLY A 348 -21.19 21.13 14.98
CA GLY A 348 -22.39 21.86 15.25
C GLY A 348 -23.53 21.52 14.28
N LEU A 349 -24.54 22.39 14.20
CA LEU A 349 -25.74 22.12 13.40
C LEU A 349 -25.46 22.21 11.89
N GLY A 350 -26.04 21.27 11.13
CA GLY A 350 -25.91 21.25 9.68
C GLY A 350 -27.00 20.45 8.96
N LYS A 351 -27.09 20.68 7.67
CA LYS A 351 -28.00 20.01 6.73
C LYS A 351 -27.21 19.49 5.54
N GLU A 352 -27.48 18.27 5.16
CA GLU A 352 -27.02 17.68 3.89
C GLU A 352 -28.19 17.61 2.93
N TYR A 353 -27.91 17.66 1.63
CA TYR A 353 -28.92 17.72 0.59
C TYR A 353 -28.67 16.69 -0.50
N PHE A 354 -29.75 16.16 -1.05
CA PHE A 354 -29.76 15.41 -2.28
C PHE A 354 -29.56 16.32 -3.51
N GLU A 355 -29.31 15.73 -4.66
CA GLU A 355 -29.14 16.48 -5.92
C GLU A 355 -30.41 17.19 -6.38
N ASN A 356 -31.60 16.73 -5.95
CA ASN A 356 -32.88 17.39 -6.19
C ASN A 356 -33.14 18.59 -5.25
N GLY A 357 -32.24 18.84 -4.27
CA GLY A 357 -32.34 19.94 -3.30
C GLY A 357 -33.07 19.58 -2.01
N ASN A 358 -33.69 18.42 -1.90
CA ASN A 358 -34.33 17.95 -0.68
C ASN A 358 -33.28 17.61 0.41
N ILE A 359 -33.68 17.71 1.68
CA ILE A 359 -32.79 17.40 2.81
C ILE A 359 -32.57 15.89 2.89
N SER A 360 -31.32 15.44 2.91
CA SER A 360 -30.94 14.04 3.13
C SER A 360 -30.60 13.78 4.61
N PHE A 361 -30.08 14.78 5.33
CA PHE A 361 -29.85 14.72 6.76
C PHE A 361 -29.93 16.11 7.38
N GLN A 362 -30.50 16.22 8.55
CA GLN A 362 -30.52 17.45 9.36
C GLN A 362 -30.19 17.12 10.81
N GLY A 363 -29.17 17.75 11.37
CA GLY A 363 -28.78 17.48 12.74
C GLY A 363 -27.49 18.13 13.19
N GLU A 364 -26.95 17.60 14.28
CA GLU A 364 -25.70 18.04 14.90
C GLU A 364 -24.55 17.14 14.42
N TYR A 365 -23.42 17.76 14.17
CA TYR A 365 -22.15 17.11 13.80
C TYR A 365 -21.10 17.30 14.89
N ILE A 366 -20.24 16.30 15.08
CA ILE A 366 -19.03 16.39 15.90
C ILE A 366 -17.88 15.81 15.11
N ASN A 367 -16.88 16.65 14.77
CA ASN A 367 -15.70 16.24 13.99
C ASN A 367 -16.06 15.42 12.73
N GLU A 368 -16.82 16.00 11.78
CA GLU A 368 -17.29 15.41 10.51
C GLU A 368 -18.38 14.33 10.67
N ARG A 369 -18.75 13.92 11.87
CA ARG A 369 -19.67 12.81 12.09
C ARG A 369 -21.05 13.30 12.49
N ARG A 370 -22.08 12.72 11.90
CA ARG A 370 -23.47 12.90 12.34
C ARG A 370 -23.59 12.40 13.78
N TRP A 371 -24.02 13.28 14.69
CA TRP A 371 -24.09 12.99 16.14
C TRP A 371 -25.51 12.85 16.64
N ASN A 372 -26.34 13.87 16.38
CA ASN A 372 -27.76 13.88 16.65
C ASN A 372 -28.48 14.33 15.39
N GLY A 373 -29.64 13.75 15.07
CA GLY A 373 -30.44 14.23 13.97
C GLY A 373 -31.18 13.15 13.22
N LYS A 374 -31.83 13.56 12.14
CA LYS A 374 -32.71 12.73 11.34
C LYS A 374 -32.25 12.67 9.91
N GLY A 375 -32.33 11.49 9.32
CA GLY A 375 -32.06 11.24 7.91
C GLY A 375 -33.34 10.97 7.13
N TYR A 376 -33.35 11.38 5.89
CA TYR A 376 -34.50 11.34 5.00
C TYR A 376 -34.13 10.65 3.69
N ASN A 377 -35.14 10.10 3.00
CA ASN A 377 -35.01 9.67 1.61
C ASN A 377 -35.36 10.85 0.65
N MET A 378 -35.26 10.63 -0.67
CA MET A 378 -35.51 11.69 -1.65
C MET A 378 -36.93 12.26 -1.64
N GLU A 379 -37.91 11.49 -1.16
CA GLU A 379 -39.31 11.91 -1.02
C GLU A 379 -39.55 12.70 0.29
N GLY A 380 -38.49 12.87 1.12
CA GLY A 380 -38.57 13.58 2.40
C GLY A 380 -39.11 12.76 3.56
N LYS A 381 -39.26 11.44 3.40
CA LYS A 381 -39.66 10.53 4.48
C LYS A 381 -38.48 10.26 5.41
N GLU A 382 -38.70 10.37 6.73
CA GLU A 382 -37.71 9.99 7.73
C GLU A 382 -37.39 8.49 7.65
N VAL A 383 -36.10 8.15 7.54
CA VAL A 383 -35.61 6.77 7.36
C VAL A 383 -34.65 6.31 8.46
N PHE A 384 -34.12 7.25 9.23
CA PHE A 384 -33.37 6.95 10.45
C PHE A 384 -33.26 8.16 11.39
N GLU A 385 -32.99 7.87 12.65
CA GLU A 385 -32.64 8.85 13.67
C GLU A 385 -31.31 8.46 14.33
N ILE A 386 -30.45 9.45 14.59
CA ILE A 386 -29.21 9.29 15.36
C ILE A 386 -29.33 10.10 16.64
N LYS A 387 -29.07 9.46 17.79
CA LYS A 387 -29.02 10.09 19.12
C LYS A 387 -27.68 9.77 19.79
N ASN A 388 -26.93 10.82 20.19
CA ASN A 388 -25.62 10.68 20.82
C ASN A 388 -24.67 9.77 20.01
N GLY A 389 -24.67 9.95 18.70
CA GLY A 389 -23.86 9.17 17.76
C GLY A 389 -24.31 7.73 17.53
N ARG A 390 -25.47 7.31 18.05
CA ARG A 390 -26.03 5.95 17.91
C ARG A 390 -27.30 5.98 17.11
N GLY A 391 -27.45 5.04 16.19
CA GLY A 391 -28.65 4.91 15.38
C GLY A 391 -28.64 3.65 14.55
N PHE A 392 -29.79 3.39 13.93
CA PHE A 392 -29.97 2.35 12.92
C PHE A 392 -30.80 2.92 11.78
N GLY A 393 -30.41 2.65 10.54
CA GLY A 393 -31.21 3.05 9.39
C GLY A 393 -30.47 3.00 8.07
N THR A 394 -31.10 3.58 7.05
CA THR A 394 -30.56 3.61 5.69
C THR A 394 -29.99 4.98 5.37
N ILE A 395 -28.73 5.01 4.93
CA ILE A 395 -28.07 6.19 4.37
C ILE A 395 -28.15 6.09 2.85
N TYR A 396 -28.40 7.21 2.19
CA TYR A 396 -28.49 7.34 0.73
C TYR A 396 -27.32 8.16 0.18
N ASN A 397 -26.98 7.93 -1.07
CA ASN A 397 -26.08 8.75 -1.89
C ASN A 397 -26.79 10.07 -2.27
N SER A 398 -26.07 10.99 -2.89
CA SER A 398 -26.61 12.29 -3.33
C SER A 398 -27.66 12.18 -4.41
N ASP A 399 -27.64 11.13 -5.21
CA ASP A 399 -28.59 10.79 -6.27
C ASP A 399 -29.86 10.08 -5.77
N GLY A 400 -29.91 9.71 -4.47
CA GLY A 400 -31.03 9.02 -3.86
C GLY A 400 -30.94 7.51 -3.86
N THR A 401 -29.92 6.90 -4.44
CA THR A 401 -29.64 5.47 -4.34
C THR A 401 -29.19 5.10 -2.94
N LYS A 402 -29.47 3.88 -2.48
CA LYS A 402 -29.02 3.40 -1.17
C LYS A 402 -27.50 3.30 -1.14
N ASN A 403 -26.90 3.70 -0.01
CA ASN A 403 -25.46 3.55 0.24
C ASN A 403 -25.20 2.47 1.29
N PHE A 404 -25.87 2.60 2.44
CA PHE A 404 -25.65 1.69 3.56
C PHE A 404 -26.91 1.59 4.44
N LYS A 405 -27.19 0.37 4.93
CA LYS A 405 -28.23 0.13 5.95
C LYS A 405 -27.63 -0.65 7.12
N GLY A 406 -27.71 -0.11 8.33
CA GLY A 406 -27.12 -0.77 9.50
C GLY A 406 -27.05 0.12 10.73
N HIS A 407 -26.28 -0.35 11.71
CA HIS A 407 -26.08 0.33 12.99
C HIS A 407 -24.90 1.30 12.95
N PHE A 408 -25.03 2.39 13.71
CA PHE A 408 -24.00 3.40 13.91
C PHE A 408 -23.70 3.58 15.40
N ILE A 409 -22.42 3.71 15.75
CA ILE A 409 -21.95 4.16 17.06
C ILE A 409 -20.85 5.19 16.86
N ASN A 410 -21.01 6.37 17.47
CA ASN A 410 -20.12 7.53 17.28
C ASN A 410 -19.98 7.92 15.81
N GLY A 411 -21.08 7.84 15.05
CA GLY A 411 -21.14 8.14 13.63
C GLY A 411 -20.37 7.15 12.74
N LYS A 412 -20.02 5.96 13.25
CA LYS A 412 -19.31 4.91 12.51
C LYS A 412 -20.19 3.68 12.34
N LYS A 413 -20.08 3.00 11.21
CA LYS A 413 -20.73 1.71 10.94
C LYS A 413 -20.24 0.66 11.95
N VAL A 414 -21.18 -0.05 12.61
CA VAL A 414 -20.89 -1.11 13.58
C VAL A 414 -21.93 -2.22 13.50
N GLY A 415 -21.56 -3.45 13.91
CA GLY A 415 -22.48 -4.58 13.90
C GLY A 415 -22.92 -5.01 12.51
N PRO A 416 -24.06 -5.68 12.37
CA PRO A 416 -24.60 -6.09 11.06
C PRO A 416 -24.97 -4.87 10.21
N GLY A 417 -24.67 -4.96 8.90
CA GLY A 417 -25.01 -3.90 7.95
C GLY A 417 -24.82 -4.32 6.50
N LYS A 418 -25.52 -3.63 5.60
CA LYS A 418 -25.53 -3.86 4.17
C LYS A 418 -24.97 -2.64 3.43
N GLU A 419 -24.06 -2.84 2.51
CA GLU A 419 -23.62 -1.82 1.55
C GLU A 419 -24.32 -2.05 0.20
N TYR A 420 -24.59 -0.95 -0.48
CA TYR A 420 -25.32 -0.96 -1.74
C TYR A 420 -24.54 -0.21 -2.82
N PHE A 421 -24.68 -0.66 -4.05
CA PHE A 421 -24.31 0.03 -5.27
C PHE A 421 -25.51 -0.01 -6.21
N ASN A 422 -26.01 1.15 -6.69
CA ASN A 422 -27.22 1.27 -7.49
C ASN A 422 -28.42 0.46 -6.95
N ASP A 423 -28.64 0.55 -5.62
CA ASP A 423 -29.66 -0.19 -4.88
C ASP A 423 -29.47 -1.72 -4.79
N THR A 424 -28.50 -2.29 -5.49
CA THR A 424 -28.07 -3.70 -5.35
C THR A 424 -27.18 -3.88 -4.13
N ILE A 425 -27.35 -4.97 -3.36
CA ILE A 425 -26.50 -5.29 -2.23
C ILE A 425 -25.16 -5.78 -2.73
N ILE A 426 -24.08 -5.05 -2.44
CA ILE A 426 -22.70 -5.45 -2.75
C ILE A 426 -21.96 -6.06 -1.56
N PHE A 427 -22.46 -5.86 -0.33
CA PHE A 427 -21.92 -6.50 0.86
C PHE A 427 -22.98 -6.62 1.96
N ASP A 428 -23.06 -7.79 2.60
CA ASP A 428 -23.89 -8.05 3.78
C ASP A 428 -23.04 -8.69 4.88
N GLY A 429 -22.81 -7.98 5.98
CA GLY A 429 -21.90 -8.50 7.01
C GLY A 429 -21.69 -7.57 8.19
N HIS A 430 -20.66 -7.89 8.97
CA HIS A 430 -20.37 -7.18 10.22
C HIS A 430 -19.33 -6.08 10.02
N TYR A 431 -19.53 -4.99 10.75
CA TYR A 431 -18.69 -3.80 10.77
C TYR A 431 -18.14 -3.52 12.16
N THR A 432 -16.93 -2.99 12.20
CA THR A 432 -16.34 -2.39 13.40
C THR A 432 -15.64 -1.09 12.98
N ASN A 433 -16.16 0.06 13.44
CA ASN A 433 -15.59 1.37 13.13
C ASN A 433 -15.39 1.63 11.63
N ASP A 434 -16.45 1.49 10.84
CA ASP A 434 -16.49 1.68 9.37
C ASP A 434 -15.76 0.61 8.55
N GLN A 435 -15.20 -0.41 9.17
CA GLN A 435 -14.49 -1.48 8.46
C GLN A 435 -15.26 -2.80 8.52
N LYS A 436 -15.26 -3.54 7.41
CA LYS A 436 -15.76 -4.92 7.35
C LYS A 436 -14.93 -5.77 8.32
N ASN A 437 -15.60 -6.41 9.29
CA ASN A 437 -14.93 -7.10 10.39
C ASN A 437 -15.85 -8.17 10.98
N GLY A 438 -15.48 -9.45 10.89
CA GLY A 438 -16.32 -10.57 11.22
C GLY A 438 -16.84 -11.29 9.98
N LYS A 439 -17.97 -11.97 10.07
CA LYS A 439 -18.59 -12.68 8.93
C LYS A 439 -19.20 -11.69 7.94
N GLY A 440 -19.12 -12.00 6.65
CA GLY A 440 -19.77 -11.21 5.61
C GLY A 440 -19.79 -11.93 4.25
N LYS A 441 -20.73 -11.49 3.43
CA LYS A 441 -20.94 -11.90 2.04
C LYS A 441 -20.66 -10.72 1.12
N LEU A 442 -19.90 -10.95 0.07
CA LEU A 442 -19.58 -9.98 -0.97
C LEU A 442 -20.29 -10.40 -2.25
N TYR A 443 -20.89 -9.45 -2.90
CA TYR A 443 -21.59 -9.62 -4.15
C TYR A 443 -21.00 -8.67 -5.20
N ASP A 444 -21.23 -8.95 -6.47
CA ASP A 444 -20.97 -8.01 -7.56
C ASP A 444 -22.05 -6.92 -7.67
N ASP A 445 -22.02 -6.13 -8.71
CA ASP A 445 -22.98 -5.05 -9.00
C ASP A 445 -24.35 -5.57 -9.51
N GLU A 446 -24.43 -6.81 -9.93
CA GLU A 446 -25.67 -7.51 -10.30
C GLU A 446 -26.32 -8.25 -9.11
N GLY A 447 -25.61 -8.37 -7.99
CA GLY A 447 -26.09 -9.02 -6.76
C GLY A 447 -25.72 -10.50 -6.67
N ILE A 448 -24.79 -10.98 -7.49
CA ILE A 448 -24.30 -12.36 -7.51
C ILE A 448 -23.25 -12.55 -6.44
N LEU A 449 -23.32 -13.65 -5.68
CA LEU A 449 -22.42 -13.96 -4.59
C LEU A 449 -21.00 -14.29 -5.10
N LEU A 450 -20.01 -13.48 -4.72
CA LEU A 450 -18.59 -13.68 -5.05
C LEU A 450 -17.78 -14.30 -3.91
N PHE A 451 -18.16 -14.03 -2.66
CA PHE A 451 -17.40 -14.49 -1.51
C PHE A 451 -18.26 -14.53 -0.24
N GLU A 452 -18.10 -15.58 0.53
CA GLU A 452 -18.64 -15.70 1.89
C GLU A 452 -17.53 -16.10 2.87
N GLY A 453 -17.31 -15.30 3.93
CA GLY A 453 -16.25 -15.63 4.86
C GLY A 453 -16.01 -14.58 5.93
N LYS A 454 -14.83 -14.68 6.56
CA LYS A 454 -14.41 -13.75 7.59
C LYS A 454 -13.59 -12.59 7.02
N TYR A 455 -13.82 -11.42 7.60
CA TYR A 455 -13.10 -10.18 7.31
C TYR A 455 -12.38 -9.66 8.54
N LEU A 456 -11.25 -9.02 8.32
CA LEU A 456 -10.52 -8.23 9.31
C LEU A 456 -10.01 -6.96 8.62
N ASN A 457 -10.48 -5.78 9.11
CA ASN A 457 -10.09 -4.47 8.58
C ASN A 457 -10.24 -4.38 7.03
N ASN A 458 -11.45 -4.69 6.53
CA ASN A 458 -11.84 -4.70 5.11
C ASN A 458 -11.18 -5.78 4.23
N LYS A 459 -10.35 -6.66 4.79
CA LYS A 459 -9.68 -7.72 4.04
C LYS A 459 -10.23 -9.09 4.43
N ARG A 460 -10.35 -10.01 3.46
CA ARG A 460 -10.64 -11.43 3.73
C ARG A 460 -9.58 -11.96 4.70
N ASN A 461 -10.01 -12.60 5.79
CA ASN A 461 -9.10 -13.07 6.84
C ASN A 461 -9.75 -14.22 7.65
N GLY A 462 -9.11 -15.38 7.74
CA GLY A 462 -9.67 -16.60 8.29
C GLY A 462 -10.41 -17.42 7.20
N LYS A 463 -11.34 -18.27 7.58
CA LYS A 463 -12.03 -19.16 6.63
C LYS A 463 -13.00 -18.40 5.75
N GLY A 464 -13.05 -18.79 4.47
CA GLY A 464 -13.97 -18.25 3.47
C GLY A 464 -14.11 -19.13 2.23
N LYS A 465 -15.09 -18.80 1.40
CA LYS A 465 -15.45 -19.45 0.14
C LYS A 465 -15.53 -18.40 -0.96
N GLU A 466 -14.95 -18.70 -2.11
CA GLU A 466 -15.09 -17.92 -3.36
C GLU A 466 -16.02 -18.64 -4.31
N PHE A 467 -16.76 -17.91 -5.10
CA PHE A 467 -17.74 -18.44 -6.03
C PHE A 467 -17.54 -17.80 -7.40
N ASP A 468 -17.79 -18.57 -8.45
CA ASP A 468 -17.94 -18.15 -9.82
C ASP A 468 -19.42 -18.25 -10.21
N SER A 469 -19.84 -17.54 -11.24
CA SER A 469 -21.20 -17.56 -11.78
C SER A 469 -21.19 -17.90 -13.26
N PHE A 470 -22.20 -18.63 -13.69
CA PHE A 470 -22.41 -19.06 -15.08
C PHE A 470 -23.86 -18.77 -15.49
N THR A 471 -24.07 -18.21 -16.67
CA THR A 471 -25.40 -18.04 -17.25
C THR A 471 -25.73 -19.33 -17.99
N MET A 472 -26.81 -19.98 -17.59
CA MET A 472 -27.38 -21.15 -18.24
C MET A 472 -28.64 -20.73 -19.03
N VAL A 473 -28.87 -21.37 -20.15
CA VAL A 473 -30.03 -21.16 -20.97
C VAL A 473 -30.81 -22.46 -21.01
N ASP A 474 -32.02 -22.45 -20.46
CA ASP A 474 -32.94 -23.58 -20.54
C ASP A 474 -33.74 -23.49 -21.84
N ASP A 475 -33.62 -24.48 -22.72
CA ASP A 475 -34.45 -24.61 -23.93
C ASP A 475 -35.82 -25.18 -23.54
N GLU A 476 -36.73 -24.35 -23.02
CA GLU A 476 -38.11 -24.74 -22.85
C GLU A 476 -38.91 -24.44 -24.16
N ALA A 477 -39.87 -25.31 -24.49
CA ALA A 477 -40.70 -25.23 -25.71
C ALA A 477 -41.48 -23.91 -25.91
N GLU A 478 -41.46 -22.99 -24.96
CA GLU A 478 -42.12 -21.68 -24.97
C GLU A 478 -41.18 -20.48 -24.92
N GLY A 479 -39.84 -20.66 -25.02
CA GLY A 479 -38.84 -19.56 -25.06
C GLY A 479 -37.60 -19.84 -24.18
N GLU A 480 -36.45 -19.33 -24.64
CA GLU A 480 -35.19 -19.35 -23.93
C GLU A 480 -35.33 -18.65 -22.57
N LYS A 481 -35.00 -19.36 -21.49
CA LYS A 481 -35.01 -18.79 -20.12
C LYS A 481 -33.61 -18.83 -19.56
N GLU A 482 -33.03 -17.67 -19.38
CA GLU A 482 -31.71 -17.54 -18.74
C GLU A 482 -31.82 -17.62 -17.21
N HIS A 483 -30.99 -18.41 -16.57
CA HIS A 483 -30.78 -18.39 -15.13
C HIS A 483 -29.29 -18.38 -14.78
N ILE A 484 -28.95 -17.90 -13.59
CA ILE A 484 -27.57 -17.80 -13.12
C ILE A 484 -27.31 -18.89 -12.08
N GLU A 485 -26.35 -19.75 -12.37
CA GLU A 485 -25.86 -20.75 -11.43
C GLU A 485 -24.59 -20.29 -10.75
N ILE A 486 -24.52 -20.45 -9.40
CA ILE A 486 -23.38 -20.01 -8.56
C ILE A 486 -22.62 -21.25 -8.08
N VAL A 487 -21.37 -21.40 -8.50
CA VAL A 487 -20.54 -22.59 -8.22
C VAL A 487 -19.38 -22.22 -7.31
N LEU A 488 -19.08 -23.09 -6.35
CA LEU A 488 -17.94 -22.94 -5.46
C LEU A 488 -16.62 -23.16 -6.23
N ASN A 489 -15.79 -22.12 -6.29
CA ASN A 489 -14.47 -22.12 -6.91
C ASN A 489 -13.35 -22.43 -5.89
N PHE A 490 -13.45 -21.88 -4.67
CA PHE A 490 -12.44 -22.08 -3.65
C PHE A 490 -13.03 -22.07 -2.25
N GLU A 491 -12.55 -22.96 -1.38
CA GLU A 491 -12.77 -22.85 0.06
C GLU A 491 -11.45 -23.03 0.83
N GLY A 492 -11.20 -22.13 1.80
CA GLY A 492 -9.94 -22.21 2.54
C GLY A 492 -9.71 -21.04 3.49
N GLU A 493 -8.45 -20.86 3.83
CA GLU A 493 -7.99 -19.82 4.74
C GLU A 493 -7.45 -18.61 3.99
N TYR A 494 -7.64 -17.43 4.58
CA TYR A 494 -7.19 -16.15 4.07
C TYR A 494 -6.38 -15.38 5.10
N LEU A 495 -5.34 -14.70 4.64
CA LEU A 495 -4.58 -13.76 5.44
C LEU A 495 -4.36 -12.47 4.65
N ASN A 496 -4.84 -11.35 5.21
CA ASN A 496 -4.72 -10.01 4.60
C ASN A 496 -5.25 -9.93 3.14
N GLY A 497 -6.33 -10.65 2.83
CA GLY A 497 -7.00 -10.64 1.54
C GLY A 497 -6.49 -11.66 0.52
N LYS A 498 -5.51 -12.49 0.88
CA LYS A 498 -4.93 -13.52 -0.01
C LYS A 498 -5.17 -14.91 0.55
N ARG A 499 -5.34 -15.92 -0.31
CA ARG A 499 -5.38 -17.35 0.07
C ARG A 499 -4.11 -17.68 0.84
N TYR A 500 -4.26 -18.35 1.99
CA TYR A 500 -3.18 -18.69 2.91
C TYR A 500 -3.56 -19.93 3.74
N GLY A 501 -2.57 -20.75 4.16
CA GLY A 501 -2.87 -21.97 4.91
C GLY A 501 -3.53 -23.01 4.03
N LYS A 502 -4.46 -23.81 4.57
CA LYS A 502 -5.11 -24.89 3.83
C LYS A 502 -6.29 -24.39 3.01
N GLY A 503 -6.44 -24.92 1.79
CA GLY A 503 -7.56 -24.62 0.91
C GLY A 503 -7.76 -25.66 -0.18
N LYS A 504 -8.97 -25.66 -0.74
CA LYS A 504 -9.41 -26.50 -1.86
C LYS A 504 -9.85 -25.61 -3.01
N GLU A 505 -9.33 -25.90 -4.21
CA GLU A 505 -9.77 -25.28 -5.46
C GLU A 505 -10.64 -26.26 -6.24
N TYR A 506 -11.66 -25.73 -6.86
CA TYR A 506 -12.59 -26.46 -7.69
C TYR A 506 -12.63 -25.85 -9.08
N GLN A 507 -12.80 -26.68 -10.08
CA GLN A 507 -13.11 -26.29 -11.46
C GLN A 507 -14.55 -26.64 -11.76
N THR A 508 -15.22 -25.79 -12.47
CA THR A 508 -16.57 -26.02 -12.98
C THR A 508 -16.49 -26.87 -14.23
N VAL A 509 -17.32 -27.89 -14.32
CA VAL A 509 -17.46 -28.77 -15.48
C VAL A 509 -18.93 -28.81 -15.87
N ILE A 510 -19.22 -28.62 -17.16
CA ILE A 510 -20.56 -28.80 -17.71
C ILE A 510 -20.68 -30.29 -18.07
N VAL A 511 -21.60 -30.98 -17.43
CA VAL A 511 -21.83 -32.43 -17.67
C VAL A 511 -23.02 -32.54 -18.60
N ASN A 512 -22.77 -32.96 -19.83
CA ASN A 512 -23.82 -33.34 -20.79
C ASN A 512 -24.10 -34.83 -20.66
N ASP A 513 -25.25 -35.17 -20.16
CA ASP A 513 -25.68 -36.59 -20.07
C ASP A 513 -26.07 -37.11 -21.48
N ASN A 514 -25.09 -37.70 -22.18
CA ASN A 514 -25.26 -38.24 -23.55
C ASN A 514 -26.26 -39.41 -23.67
N ASN A 515 -27.11 -39.67 -22.67
CA ASN A 515 -27.98 -40.87 -22.67
C ASN A 515 -29.48 -40.60 -22.44
N ILE A 516 -29.94 -39.37 -22.32
CA ILE A 516 -31.35 -39.02 -22.19
C ILE A 516 -31.63 -37.83 -23.11
N LEU A 517 -32.74 -37.89 -23.84
CA LEU A 517 -33.19 -36.91 -24.86
C LEU A 517 -33.59 -35.55 -24.29
N ASP A 518 -33.17 -35.19 -23.10
CA ASP A 518 -33.35 -33.88 -22.49
C ASP A 518 -32.00 -33.19 -22.36
N ASP A 519 -31.82 -32.11 -23.09
CA ASP A 519 -30.57 -31.36 -23.33
C ASP A 519 -30.19 -30.45 -22.13
N ASP A 520 -30.60 -30.79 -20.90
CA ASP A 520 -30.34 -30.02 -19.70
C ASP A 520 -28.96 -30.40 -19.10
N GLY A 521 -27.90 -29.87 -19.69
CA GLY A 521 -26.56 -29.95 -19.09
C GLY A 521 -26.60 -29.34 -17.68
N HIS A 522 -26.15 -30.10 -16.68
CA HIS A 522 -25.98 -29.56 -15.32
C HIS A 522 -24.53 -29.20 -15.04
N ILE A 523 -24.34 -28.18 -14.20
CA ILE A 523 -23.01 -27.75 -13.75
C ILE A 523 -22.61 -28.53 -12.52
N ASP A 524 -21.44 -29.19 -12.58
CA ASP A 524 -20.82 -29.82 -11.42
C ASP A 524 -19.44 -29.19 -11.15
N LYS A 525 -18.92 -29.43 -9.96
CA LYS A 525 -17.61 -28.94 -9.53
C LYS A 525 -16.68 -30.13 -9.29
N VAL A 526 -15.54 -30.10 -9.91
CA VAL A 526 -14.47 -31.08 -9.69
C VAL A 526 -13.36 -30.48 -8.84
N LEU A 527 -12.91 -31.22 -7.82
CA LEU A 527 -11.77 -30.81 -7.01
C LEU A 527 -10.50 -30.88 -7.86
N ILE A 528 -9.81 -29.75 -8.05
CA ILE A 528 -8.55 -29.70 -8.82
C ILE A 528 -7.32 -29.54 -7.95
N TYR A 529 -7.48 -29.06 -6.70
CA TYR A 529 -6.37 -28.94 -5.76
C TYR A 529 -6.84 -28.96 -4.30
N ASP A 530 -6.10 -29.69 -3.45
CA ASP A 530 -6.27 -29.72 -1.98
C ASP A 530 -4.88 -29.57 -1.32
N GLY A 531 -4.57 -28.40 -0.74
CA GLY A 531 -3.24 -28.18 -0.22
C GLY A 531 -3.03 -26.83 0.46
N GLU A 532 -1.76 -26.46 0.58
CA GLU A 532 -1.32 -25.29 1.27
C GLU A 532 -1.10 -24.10 0.34
N TYR A 533 -1.42 -22.89 0.85
CA TYR A 533 -1.30 -21.62 0.14
C TYR A 533 -0.45 -20.64 0.92
N LYS A 534 0.32 -19.82 0.21
CA LYS A 534 1.04 -18.69 0.75
C LYS A 534 0.98 -17.50 -0.22
N ASN A 535 0.50 -16.34 0.28
CA ASN A 535 0.35 -15.13 -0.53
C ASN A 535 -0.50 -15.29 -1.80
N GLY A 536 -1.51 -16.18 -1.78
CA GLY A 536 -2.41 -16.43 -2.90
C GLY A 536 -1.93 -17.47 -3.91
N LYS A 537 -0.80 -18.14 -3.66
CA LYS A 537 -0.23 -19.18 -4.53
C LYS A 537 -0.16 -20.50 -3.79
N ARG A 538 -0.30 -21.63 -4.50
CA ARG A 538 -0.04 -22.99 -3.99
C ARG A 538 1.40 -23.03 -3.47
N ASN A 539 1.62 -23.43 -2.22
CA ASN A 539 2.94 -23.39 -1.58
C ASN A 539 2.92 -24.24 -0.32
N GLY A 540 3.78 -25.25 -0.25
CA GLY A 540 3.77 -26.29 0.78
C GLY A 540 3.24 -27.59 0.23
N LYS A 541 2.63 -28.43 1.05
CA LYS A 541 2.10 -29.74 0.64
C LYS A 541 0.74 -29.59 -0.07
N GLY A 542 0.56 -30.36 -1.16
CA GLY A 542 -0.70 -30.35 -1.89
C GLY A 542 -0.92 -31.59 -2.76
N LYS A 543 -2.18 -31.78 -3.13
CA LYS A 543 -2.67 -32.79 -4.08
C LYS A 543 -3.34 -32.06 -5.23
N GLU A 544 -2.99 -32.40 -6.44
CA GLU A 544 -3.56 -31.89 -7.67
C GLU A 544 -4.29 -33.01 -8.41
N TYR A 545 -5.45 -32.68 -8.93
CA TYR A 545 -6.35 -33.60 -9.59
C TYR A 545 -6.63 -33.10 -11.02
N ASN A 546 -6.98 -34.02 -11.92
CA ASN A 546 -7.41 -33.70 -13.27
C ASN A 546 -8.89 -33.21 -13.28
N ASP A 547 -9.40 -32.92 -14.47
CA ASP A 547 -10.77 -32.51 -14.72
C ASP A 547 -11.82 -33.61 -14.46
N THR A 548 -11.39 -34.90 -14.38
CA THR A 548 -12.23 -36.00 -13.95
C THR A 548 -12.18 -36.31 -12.45
N GLY A 549 -11.34 -35.56 -11.70
CA GLY A 549 -11.16 -35.72 -10.25
C GLY A 549 -10.15 -36.78 -9.84
N ASP A 550 -9.39 -37.35 -10.79
CA ASP A 550 -8.35 -38.34 -10.49
C ASP A 550 -7.06 -37.64 -10.04
N LEU A 551 -6.38 -38.25 -9.06
CA LEU A 551 -5.14 -37.69 -8.51
C LEU A 551 -4.02 -37.74 -9.55
N MET A 552 -3.49 -36.55 -9.92
CA MET A 552 -2.35 -36.42 -10.84
C MET A 552 -1.02 -36.24 -10.12
N TYR A 553 -0.99 -35.45 -9.06
CA TYR A 553 0.23 -35.16 -8.33
C TYR A 553 -0.04 -35.00 -6.83
N GLU A 554 0.89 -35.50 -6.02
CA GLU A 554 0.93 -35.28 -4.56
C GLU A 554 2.36 -34.97 -4.15
N GLY A 555 2.59 -33.76 -3.58
CA GLY A 555 3.93 -33.37 -3.20
C GLY A 555 4.05 -31.91 -2.74
N ASP A 556 5.28 -31.43 -2.82
CA ASP A 556 5.63 -30.06 -2.43
C ASP A 556 5.42 -29.07 -3.57
N TYR A 557 4.97 -27.85 -3.22
CA TYR A 557 4.74 -26.74 -4.12
C TYR A 557 5.54 -25.50 -3.69
N ILE A 558 6.06 -24.75 -4.64
CA ILE A 558 6.60 -23.41 -4.46
C ILE A 558 6.04 -22.51 -5.56
N ASN A 559 5.27 -21.47 -5.17
CA ASN A 559 4.71 -20.46 -6.08
C ASN A 559 3.88 -21.02 -7.25
N ASN A 560 3.05 -22.03 -7.04
CA ASN A 560 2.19 -22.79 -7.96
C ASN A 560 2.91 -23.89 -8.77
N GLU A 561 4.20 -24.11 -8.60
CA GLU A 561 4.96 -25.11 -9.34
C GLU A 561 5.35 -26.28 -8.43
N TRP A 562 5.40 -27.51 -8.97
CA TRP A 562 5.91 -28.69 -8.27
C TRP A 562 7.37 -28.46 -7.88
N ASN A 563 7.70 -28.75 -6.64
CA ASN A 563 9.05 -28.48 -6.12
C ASN A 563 9.30 -29.37 -4.89
N GLY A 564 10.53 -29.88 -4.71
CA GLY A 564 10.81 -30.82 -3.62
C GLY A 564 10.36 -32.23 -3.92
N GLU A 565 9.92 -32.96 -2.90
CA GLU A 565 9.51 -34.38 -3.04
C GLU A 565 8.06 -34.46 -3.51
N GLY A 566 7.81 -35.35 -4.52
CA GLY A 566 6.46 -35.57 -5.04
C GLY A 566 6.26 -36.88 -5.74
N LYS A 567 5.00 -37.19 -6.00
CA LYS A 567 4.53 -38.38 -6.72
C LYS A 567 3.63 -37.96 -7.87
N LEU A 568 3.89 -38.47 -9.06
CA LEU A 568 3.11 -38.26 -10.28
C LEU A 568 2.36 -39.54 -10.62
N TYR A 569 1.09 -39.37 -10.97
CA TYR A 569 0.19 -40.47 -11.31
C TYR A 569 -0.32 -40.35 -12.74
N SER A 570 -0.58 -41.45 -13.41
CA SER A 570 -1.26 -41.47 -14.70
C SER A 570 -2.75 -41.11 -14.56
N PRO A 571 -3.45 -40.81 -15.66
CA PRO A 571 -4.91 -40.59 -15.65
C PRO A 571 -5.72 -41.78 -15.12
N PHE A 572 -5.10 -42.98 -15.05
CA PHE A 572 -5.70 -44.23 -14.51
C PHE A 572 -5.33 -44.46 -13.03
N GLY A 573 -4.75 -43.48 -12.34
CA GLY A 573 -4.37 -43.56 -10.93
C GLY A 573 -3.12 -44.43 -10.64
N LEU A 574 -2.35 -44.80 -11.65
CA LEU A 574 -1.14 -45.58 -11.47
C LEU A 574 0.06 -44.65 -11.21
N LEU A 575 0.90 -45.02 -10.23
CA LEU A 575 2.11 -44.26 -9.93
C LEU A 575 3.10 -44.38 -11.11
N GLU A 576 3.45 -43.22 -11.69
CA GLU A 576 4.41 -43.13 -12.80
C GLU A 576 5.80 -42.67 -12.33
N TYR A 577 5.85 -41.81 -11.32
CA TYR A 577 7.11 -41.27 -10.80
C TYR A 577 6.98 -40.90 -9.32
N GLU A 578 8.04 -41.14 -8.57
CA GLU A 578 8.25 -40.59 -7.24
C GLU A 578 9.68 -40.08 -7.11
N GLY A 579 9.84 -38.84 -6.57
CA GLY A 579 11.16 -38.25 -6.39
C GLY A 579 11.14 -36.71 -6.36
N GLU A 580 12.31 -36.15 -6.62
CA GLU A 580 12.54 -34.72 -6.52
C GLU A 580 12.07 -33.97 -7.78
N PHE A 581 11.41 -32.83 -7.56
CA PHE A 581 10.96 -31.89 -8.58
C PHE A 581 11.58 -30.51 -8.36
N LYS A 582 11.72 -29.75 -9.42
CA LYS A 582 12.13 -28.35 -9.41
C LYS A 582 11.47 -27.60 -10.56
N ASN A 583 10.72 -26.54 -10.22
CA ASN A 583 9.99 -25.68 -11.17
C ASN A 583 9.10 -26.50 -12.14
N GLY A 584 8.38 -27.51 -11.61
CA GLY A 584 7.46 -28.34 -12.37
C GLY A 584 8.10 -29.56 -13.05
N GLU A 585 9.43 -29.65 -13.15
CA GLU A 585 10.16 -30.71 -13.85
C GLU A 585 10.80 -31.70 -12.87
N ARG A 586 10.93 -32.98 -13.25
CA ARG A 586 11.68 -33.97 -12.48
C ARG A 586 13.16 -33.60 -12.45
N ASN A 587 13.68 -33.36 -11.25
CA ASN A 587 15.04 -32.86 -11.09
C ASN A 587 15.61 -33.25 -9.74
N GLY A 588 16.60 -34.16 -9.76
CA GLY A 588 17.17 -34.77 -8.58
C GLY A 588 17.02 -36.29 -8.62
N LYS A 589 16.92 -36.96 -7.48
CA LYS A 589 16.75 -38.40 -7.39
C LYS A 589 15.28 -38.76 -7.57
N GLY A 590 15.03 -39.87 -8.32
CA GLY A 590 13.67 -40.37 -8.49
C GLY A 590 13.58 -41.75 -9.04
N ILE A 591 12.38 -42.29 -9.03
CA ILE A 591 12.01 -43.61 -9.54
C ILE A 591 10.85 -43.43 -10.52
N GLU A 592 11.05 -43.90 -11.75
CA GLU A 592 10.02 -43.99 -12.80
C GLU A 592 9.47 -45.40 -12.81
N TYR A 593 8.18 -45.58 -13.00
CA TYR A 593 7.47 -46.83 -12.95
C TYR A 593 6.84 -47.19 -14.30
N TYR A 594 6.64 -48.45 -14.55
CA TYR A 594 5.75 -48.96 -15.59
C TYR A 594 4.30 -49.03 -15.08
N ASN A 595 3.35 -49.18 -16.00
CA ASN A 595 1.93 -49.29 -15.68
C ASN A 595 1.53 -50.57 -14.90
N ASN A 596 2.44 -51.55 -14.81
CA ASN A 596 2.27 -52.74 -13.95
C ASN A 596 2.83 -52.54 -12.53
N GLY A 597 3.32 -51.36 -12.19
CA GLY A 597 3.87 -51.00 -10.88
C GLY A 597 5.36 -51.36 -10.69
N ASN A 598 6.00 -52.03 -11.66
CA ASN A 598 7.42 -52.33 -11.59
C ASN A 598 8.27 -51.09 -11.90
N MET A 599 9.43 -50.99 -11.26
CA MET A 599 10.38 -49.92 -11.55
C MET A 599 10.82 -49.98 -13.01
N LYS A 600 10.81 -48.78 -13.69
CA LYS A 600 11.33 -48.59 -15.05
C LYS A 600 12.72 -48.00 -15.02
N TYR A 601 12.93 -47.01 -14.14
CA TYR A 601 14.21 -46.39 -13.94
C TYR A 601 14.34 -45.90 -12.48
N LYS A 602 15.53 -46.00 -11.94
CA LYS A 602 15.90 -45.45 -10.64
C LYS A 602 17.23 -44.73 -10.76
N GLY A 603 17.22 -43.42 -10.57
CA GLY A 603 18.44 -42.62 -10.74
C GLY A 603 18.22 -41.15 -10.57
N ARG A 604 19.11 -40.37 -11.17
CA ARG A 604 19.04 -38.93 -11.19
C ARG A 604 18.34 -38.43 -12.46
N PHE A 605 17.59 -37.35 -12.31
CA PHE A 605 16.97 -36.57 -13.38
C PHE A 605 17.50 -35.16 -13.37
N VAL A 606 17.54 -34.53 -14.53
CA VAL A 606 17.78 -33.09 -14.74
C VAL A 606 16.84 -32.65 -15.86
N ASN A 607 15.93 -31.70 -15.56
CA ASN A 607 14.95 -31.17 -16.48
C ASN A 607 14.21 -32.28 -17.24
N ASP A 608 13.54 -33.17 -16.50
CA ASP A 608 12.80 -34.35 -16.97
C ASP A 608 13.62 -35.47 -17.65
N GLN A 609 14.92 -35.29 -17.84
CA GLN A 609 15.78 -36.24 -18.52
C GLN A 609 16.65 -37.02 -17.54
N LYS A 610 16.84 -38.30 -17.81
CA LYS A 610 17.78 -39.18 -17.06
C LYS A 610 19.19 -38.61 -17.17
N ASP A 611 19.87 -38.42 -16.03
CA ASP A 611 21.23 -37.87 -15.97
C ASP A 611 22.05 -38.47 -14.83
N GLY A 612 23.35 -38.57 -15.01
CA GLY A 612 24.25 -39.16 -14.02
C GLY A 612 24.10 -40.68 -13.86
N LYS A 613 24.27 -41.19 -12.65
CA LYS A 613 24.16 -42.62 -12.35
C LYS A 613 22.69 -43.04 -12.23
N GLY A 614 22.32 -44.18 -12.86
CA GLY A 614 20.99 -44.74 -12.79
C GLY A 614 20.91 -46.19 -13.23
N LYS A 615 19.76 -46.78 -12.92
CA LYS A 615 19.42 -48.17 -13.26
C LYS A 615 18.14 -48.24 -14.05
N GLU A 616 18.14 -48.91 -15.19
CA GLU A 616 16.93 -49.25 -15.95
C GLU A 616 16.54 -50.71 -15.69
N TYR A 617 15.26 -50.93 -15.73
CA TYR A 617 14.68 -52.24 -15.50
C TYR A 617 13.82 -52.67 -16.69
N TYR A 618 13.65 -53.96 -16.89
CA TYR A 618 12.66 -54.50 -17.81
C TYR A 618 11.24 -54.38 -17.26
N TYR A 619 10.25 -54.50 -18.11
CA TYR A 619 8.83 -54.46 -17.73
C TYR A 619 8.48 -55.53 -16.68
N THR A 620 9.18 -56.65 -16.71
CA THR A 620 9.08 -57.78 -15.75
C THR A 620 9.78 -57.50 -14.40
N GLY A 621 10.52 -56.36 -14.27
CA GLY A 621 11.14 -55.89 -13.02
C GLY A 621 12.63 -56.26 -12.85
N GLU A 622 13.24 -57.07 -13.77
CA GLU A 622 14.65 -57.37 -13.70
C GLU A 622 15.53 -56.20 -14.15
N LEU A 623 16.75 -56.12 -13.60
CA LEU A 623 17.71 -55.10 -13.98
C LEU A 623 18.12 -55.25 -15.45
N LYS A 624 17.94 -54.17 -16.23
CA LYS A 624 18.29 -54.09 -17.64
C LYS A 624 19.62 -53.42 -17.89
N PHE A 625 19.88 -52.32 -17.15
CA PHE A 625 21.08 -51.54 -17.29
C PHE A 625 21.47 -50.87 -15.97
N ASP A 626 22.77 -50.82 -15.64
CA ASP A 626 23.33 -50.09 -14.51
C ASP A 626 24.52 -49.27 -15.01
N GLY A 627 24.39 -47.95 -15.08
CA GLY A 627 25.43 -47.10 -15.66
C GLY A 627 25.14 -45.59 -15.58
N LYS A 628 25.83 -44.86 -16.44
CA LYS A 628 25.67 -43.44 -16.55
C LYS A 628 24.76 -43.03 -17.70
N PHE A 629 24.06 -41.90 -17.50
CA PHE A 629 23.15 -41.28 -18.44
C PHE A 629 23.55 -39.80 -18.65
N LYS A 630 23.27 -39.27 -19.81
CA LYS A 630 23.36 -37.87 -20.17
C LYS A 630 22.23 -37.53 -21.12
N GLU A 631 21.46 -36.47 -20.81
CA GLU A 631 20.35 -36.01 -21.66
C GLU A 631 19.40 -37.14 -22.09
N GLY A 632 19.00 -37.99 -21.12
CA GLY A 632 18.09 -39.11 -21.31
C GLY A 632 18.70 -40.39 -21.90
N LYS A 633 19.93 -40.34 -22.43
CA LYS A 633 20.60 -41.44 -23.12
C LYS A 633 21.70 -42.09 -22.27
N ARG A 634 21.94 -43.38 -22.43
CA ARG A 634 23.09 -44.06 -21.82
C ARG A 634 24.38 -43.42 -22.32
N ASN A 635 25.28 -43.02 -21.41
CA ASN A 635 26.50 -42.33 -21.78
C ASN A 635 27.59 -42.56 -20.72
N GLY A 636 28.78 -42.99 -21.14
CA GLY A 636 29.88 -43.43 -20.25
C GLY A 636 29.76 -44.88 -19.84
N ASN A 637 30.44 -45.28 -18.78
CA ASN A 637 30.53 -46.70 -18.37
C ASN A 637 29.21 -47.25 -17.85
N GLY A 638 28.84 -48.45 -18.30
CA GLY A 638 27.63 -49.15 -17.88
C GLY A 638 27.69 -50.67 -18.06
N LYS A 639 26.67 -51.33 -17.52
CA LYS A 639 26.47 -52.79 -17.62
C LYS A 639 25.07 -53.08 -18.13
N GLU A 640 24.93 -53.90 -19.15
CA GLU A 640 23.66 -54.43 -19.62
C GLU A 640 23.46 -55.88 -19.14
N PHE A 641 22.21 -56.25 -18.89
CA PHE A 641 21.84 -57.56 -18.40
C PHE A 641 20.76 -58.19 -19.28
N TYR A 642 20.68 -59.49 -19.34
CA TYR A 642 19.58 -60.25 -19.95
C TYR A 642 18.34 -60.26 -19.02
N SER A 643 17.14 -60.31 -19.59
CA SER A 643 15.90 -60.25 -18.80
C SER A 643 15.56 -61.58 -18.08
N LYS A 644 15.88 -62.70 -18.65
CA LYS A 644 15.43 -64.05 -18.11
C LYS A 644 16.30 -64.56 -16.98
N ASP A 645 17.61 -64.41 -17.09
CA ASP A 645 18.56 -65.08 -16.18
C ASP A 645 19.42 -64.05 -15.38
N ARG A 646 19.20 -62.73 -15.59
CA ARG A 646 19.95 -61.63 -14.96
C ARG A 646 21.46 -61.70 -15.21
N ASN A 647 21.90 -62.53 -16.16
CA ASN A 647 23.30 -62.60 -16.52
C ASN A 647 23.77 -61.30 -17.19
N LEU A 648 25.05 -61.00 -16.97
CA LEU A 648 25.68 -59.88 -17.60
C LEU A 648 25.72 -60.12 -19.13
N LYS A 649 25.21 -59.10 -19.90
CA LYS A 649 25.18 -59.12 -21.34
C LYS A 649 26.34 -58.31 -21.93
N PHE A 650 26.60 -57.13 -21.35
CA PHE A 650 27.66 -56.26 -21.80
C PHE A 650 28.17 -55.39 -20.65
N LYS A 651 29.47 -55.13 -20.61
CA LYS A 651 30.12 -54.20 -19.71
C LYS A 651 31.09 -53.37 -20.50
N GLY A 652 30.86 -52.03 -20.56
CA GLY A 652 31.72 -51.15 -21.35
C GLY A 652 31.22 -49.72 -21.39
N GLU A 653 31.72 -49.01 -22.39
CA GLU A 653 31.37 -47.62 -22.61
C GLU A 653 30.15 -47.48 -23.54
N PHE A 654 29.39 -46.41 -23.31
CA PHE A 654 28.22 -46.03 -24.09
C PHE A 654 28.34 -44.56 -24.50
N LYS A 655 27.85 -44.20 -25.68
CA LYS A 655 27.70 -42.89 -26.18
C LYS A 655 26.38 -42.77 -26.92
N ASP A 656 25.60 -41.74 -26.56
CA ASP A 656 24.28 -41.40 -27.15
C ASP A 656 23.32 -42.62 -27.22
N GLY A 657 23.37 -43.49 -26.20
CA GLY A 657 22.51 -44.66 -26.08
C GLY A 657 23.10 -45.97 -26.64
N LEU A 658 24.14 -45.90 -27.43
CA LEU A 658 24.76 -47.04 -28.14
C LEU A 658 26.07 -47.43 -27.44
N ARG A 659 26.47 -48.73 -27.60
CA ARG A 659 27.76 -49.22 -27.17
C ARG A 659 28.86 -48.48 -27.96
N HIS A 660 29.86 -47.99 -27.28
CA HIS A 660 30.94 -47.20 -27.90
C HIS A 660 32.23 -47.35 -27.07
N GLY A 661 33.42 -47.21 -27.69
CA GLY A 661 34.67 -47.42 -26.99
C GLY A 661 34.90 -48.85 -26.52
N LYS A 662 35.66 -49.02 -25.45
CA LYS A 662 36.03 -50.37 -24.96
C LYS A 662 34.88 -51.05 -24.25
N GLY A 663 34.67 -52.38 -24.57
CA GLY A 663 33.62 -53.13 -23.95
C GLY A 663 33.77 -54.65 -24.13
N THR A 664 33.25 -55.39 -23.14
CA THR A 664 33.26 -56.83 -23.09
C THR A 664 31.81 -57.33 -23.20
N GLU A 665 31.52 -58.19 -24.14
CA GLU A 665 30.23 -58.85 -24.35
C GLU A 665 30.22 -60.28 -23.83
N PHE A 666 29.10 -60.69 -23.23
CA PHE A 666 28.95 -61.97 -22.56
C PHE A 666 27.76 -62.74 -23.11
N HIS A 667 27.86 -64.05 -23.16
CA HIS A 667 26.76 -64.96 -23.38
C HIS A 667 26.89 -66.16 -22.40
N PHE A 668 25.84 -66.40 -21.61
CA PHE A 668 25.86 -67.37 -20.51
C PHE A 668 27.10 -67.25 -19.61
N ASN A 669 27.42 -66.05 -19.20
CA ASN A 669 28.58 -65.68 -18.37
C ASN A 669 29.97 -65.93 -19.00
N LYS A 670 30.04 -66.39 -20.26
CA LYS A 670 31.30 -66.51 -21.01
C LYS A 670 31.53 -65.28 -21.87
N VAL A 671 32.75 -64.77 -21.91
CA VAL A 671 33.15 -63.65 -22.79
C VAL A 671 33.07 -64.17 -24.24
N ILE A 672 32.28 -63.49 -25.08
CA ILE A 672 32.17 -63.76 -26.52
C ILE A 672 32.86 -62.74 -27.38
N TYR A 673 33.13 -61.55 -26.82
CA TYR A 673 33.89 -60.47 -27.47
C TYR A 673 34.44 -59.57 -26.41
N ASP A 674 35.69 -59.11 -26.58
CA ASP A 674 36.37 -58.13 -25.77
C ASP A 674 37.17 -57.21 -26.71
N GLY A 675 36.66 -55.98 -26.92
CA GLY A 675 37.25 -55.11 -27.95
C GLY A 675 36.58 -53.73 -27.98
N GLU A 676 36.72 -53.08 -29.11
CA GLU A 676 36.16 -51.73 -29.35
C GLU A 676 34.81 -51.78 -30.05
N TYR A 677 33.95 -50.80 -29.69
CA TYR A 677 32.63 -50.61 -30.29
C TYR A 677 32.53 -49.21 -30.87
N GLN A 678 31.91 -49.06 -32.04
CA GLN A 678 31.56 -47.78 -32.64
C GLN A 678 30.10 -47.80 -33.06
N PHE A 679 29.30 -46.83 -32.51
CA PHE A 679 27.86 -46.68 -32.75
C PHE A 679 27.04 -47.97 -32.64
N GLY A 680 27.36 -48.84 -31.66
CA GLY A 680 26.65 -50.07 -31.39
C GLY A 680 27.24 -51.35 -31.98
N GLU A 681 28.13 -51.23 -32.98
CA GLU A 681 28.73 -52.31 -33.69
C GLU A 681 30.16 -52.62 -33.18
N ARG A 682 30.60 -53.88 -33.29
CA ARG A 682 31.97 -54.27 -32.99
C ARG A 682 32.90 -53.70 -34.05
N VAL A 683 34.04 -53.15 -33.66
CA VAL A 683 35.08 -52.71 -34.56
C VAL A 683 36.01 -53.93 -34.76
N GLU A 684 36.16 -54.37 -36.00
CA GLU A 684 37.07 -55.48 -36.38
C GLU A 684 38.53 -55.09 -36.23
#